data_3aadb677f58a305fab0ff1ea91cac78c
#
_entry.id   3aadb677f58a305fab0ff1ea91cac78c
#
_cell.length_a   1.000
_cell.length_b   1.000
_cell.length_c   1.000
_cell.angle_alpha   90.00
_cell.angle_beta   90.00
_cell.angle_gamma   90.00
#
_symmetry.space_group_name_H-M   'P 1'
#
loop_
_entity.id
_entity.type
_entity.pdbx_description
1 polymer ?
#
loop_
_entity_poly.entity_id
_entity_poly.type
_entity_poly.pdbx_seq_one_letter_code
_entity_poly.pdbx_strand_id
1 'polypeptide(L)'
;MQVVSKAYKKHIRDQLRDRGYMMISFGVINQKAQAKARIGIHDNYHSLTRERESYRIFSQNSEEMLQTYASVEEDFSPVDGSYLFPPRENERAKYTGIISENTIANGVFRLEINLGETPFSFKGFTIDFGESYPKRIRLTTDTGKTIDGTLTSGLYKTEEVFTEVKRIEISVLEMTKPQTRVRIHSVLIGYGLLYTNTNIVDSSLNSYSSPIGAECPQIDFSVTLNNRDRYFDVDNPNSAINFLEIGQELKVLYGYQVGDDIEWINGATLACSGWESDEHIARLKATDKFRKLDMIYEDSDNLQPRQLTTTKIEKVLESAGLSGDNVELDSWFKIKSPYITNPIPRVKVREALQLIANASRAILSIDRDGKLSLKTRFKPTISIWEQNIAKWGNIQNIYGKKKATREYAILHDDAVTVDGRQKFYPRNEVDLIKSETGFATVITDTNSFIGLELDVERKYYGLHIEFGDALPSSMDILAISSDKSRETITITNIEKIMTIPLEFKAFMGLLIRFNGEYATVNNIKLGDETDFTIGKWDMLSSPKAIKQEQVKEIVVKCYQYNLKAPVSVPLVNTEQDVVEGAITTINLADYSVGVVIPSENEPWVEVVKSSPFSKTLRFKKTGRVKLNLTTNRIPLTVLNVTKTLNREGKTITVENPLIGTISEAENLANWLADHYGSKIIYEYDTRGFPELDVNDYIYQENDYTEDMQSEVTNTTLSFNGAWRGKIKARRREIGEDD
;
A
#
# COMPACT_ATOMS: atom_id res chain seq x y z
N MET A 1 6.48 -4.21 9.20
CA MET A 1 7.47 -5.31 9.16
C MET A 1 7.06 -6.28 8.08
N GLN A 2 7.99 -6.75 7.27
CA GLN A 2 7.71 -7.73 6.23
C GLN A 2 7.53 -9.13 6.83
N VAL A 3 6.67 -9.93 6.20
CA VAL A 3 6.47 -11.31 6.59
C VAL A 3 7.65 -12.14 6.08
N VAL A 4 8.36 -12.78 6.99
CA VAL A 4 9.52 -13.64 6.70
C VAL A 4 9.38 -14.96 7.44
N SER A 5 10.07 -15.98 6.95
CA SER A 5 10.04 -17.31 7.56
C SER A 5 10.62 -17.33 8.97
N LYS A 6 10.22 -18.32 9.78
CA LYS A 6 10.82 -18.53 11.10
C LYS A 6 12.34 -18.80 11.01
N ALA A 7 12.77 -19.46 9.95
CA ALA A 7 14.17 -19.72 9.69
C ALA A 7 14.94 -18.44 9.40
N TYR A 8 14.41 -17.55 8.55
CA TYR A 8 14.98 -16.22 8.31
C TYR A 8 15.12 -15.43 9.62
N LYS A 9 14.05 -15.33 10.42
CA LYS A 9 14.06 -14.61 11.72
C LYS A 9 15.14 -15.13 12.66
N LYS A 10 15.41 -16.44 12.64
CA LYS A 10 16.47 -17.07 13.43
C LYS A 10 17.84 -16.70 12.89
N HIS A 11 18.10 -16.97 11.62
CA HIS A 11 19.42 -16.82 11.02
C HIS A 11 19.91 -15.36 10.93
N ILE A 12 19.01 -14.40 10.69
CA ILE A 12 19.40 -12.99 10.65
C ILE A 12 19.81 -12.45 12.03
N ARG A 13 19.48 -13.16 13.10
CA ARG A 13 19.86 -12.82 14.49
C ARG A 13 21.09 -13.57 15.01
N ASP A 14 21.62 -14.52 14.24
CA ASP A 14 22.83 -15.24 14.63
C ASP A 14 24.01 -14.27 14.78
N GLN A 15 24.90 -14.55 15.73
CA GLN A 15 26.09 -13.72 15.99
C GLN A 15 26.97 -13.62 14.73
N LEU A 16 27.19 -14.74 14.07
CA LEU A 16 27.83 -14.82 12.76
C LEU A 16 26.72 -14.87 11.71
N ARG A 17 26.48 -13.75 11.07
CA ARG A 17 25.51 -13.67 9.98
C ARG A 17 26.07 -14.24 8.71
N ASP A 18 25.24 -14.97 8.01
CA ASP A 18 25.48 -15.35 6.63
C ASP A 18 25.43 -14.15 5.70
N ARG A 19 25.78 -14.38 4.45
CA ARG A 19 25.86 -13.34 3.45
C ARG A 19 24.49 -12.73 3.16
N GLY A 20 24.43 -11.42 3.17
CA GLY A 20 23.30 -10.66 2.63
C GLY A 20 23.38 -10.52 1.12
N TYR A 21 22.24 -10.51 0.47
CA TYR A 21 22.10 -10.35 -0.96
C TYR A 21 21.23 -9.16 -1.29
N MET A 22 21.54 -8.53 -2.41
CA MET A 22 20.72 -7.46 -2.96
C MET A 22 20.56 -7.68 -4.46
N MET A 23 19.36 -7.41 -4.92
CA MET A 23 19.02 -7.46 -6.33
C MET A 23 18.30 -6.19 -6.70
N ILE A 24 18.73 -5.55 -7.77
CA ILE A 24 18.07 -4.37 -8.32
C ILE A 24 17.68 -4.72 -9.74
N SER A 25 16.41 -4.60 -10.02
CA SER A 25 15.91 -4.73 -11.38
C SER A 25 15.31 -3.43 -11.84
N PHE A 26 15.67 -3.02 -13.02
CA PHE A 26 14.97 -1.96 -13.71
C PHE A 26 14.79 -2.30 -15.18
N GLY A 27 13.62 -1.96 -15.67
CA GLY A 27 13.28 -2.20 -17.05
C GLY A 27 13.67 -0.98 -17.89
N VAL A 28 14.49 -1.21 -18.90
CA VAL A 28 14.59 -0.27 -20.02
C VAL A 28 13.39 -0.54 -20.90
N ILE A 29 12.22 -0.08 -20.43
CA ILE A 29 10.94 -0.28 -21.11
C ILE A 29 10.56 1.03 -21.77
N ASN A 30 10.24 0.99 -23.06
CA ASN A 30 9.62 2.13 -23.70
C ASN A 30 8.16 2.24 -23.25
N GLN A 31 7.92 3.03 -22.20
CA GLN A 31 6.59 3.18 -21.60
C GLN A 31 5.54 3.70 -22.59
N LYS A 32 5.93 4.53 -23.56
CA LYS A 32 5.02 5.06 -24.57
C LYS A 32 4.59 3.96 -25.54
N ALA A 33 5.55 3.15 -26.00
CA ALA A 33 5.26 2.00 -26.87
C ALA A 33 4.44 0.94 -26.11
N GLN A 34 4.82 0.65 -24.84
CA GLN A 34 4.12 -0.29 -23.97
C GLN A 34 2.64 0.11 -23.76
N ALA A 35 2.37 1.37 -23.48
CA ALA A 35 1.01 1.88 -23.29
C ALA A 35 0.15 1.82 -24.56
N LYS A 36 0.77 1.88 -25.75
CA LYS A 36 0.08 1.81 -27.04
C LYS A 36 -0.01 0.39 -27.59
N ALA A 37 0.76 -0.54 -27.07
CA ALA A 37 0.80 -1.91 -27.54
C ALA A 37 -0.58 -2.58 -27.47
N ARG A 38 -0.98 -3.22 -28.55
CA ARG A 38 -2.24 -3.96 -28.70
C ARG A 38 -1.97 -5.24 -29.48
N ILE A 39 -2.78 -6.26 -29.20
CA ILE A 39 -2.77 -7.47 -30.02
C ILE A 39 -3.39 -7.12 -31.38
N GLY A 40 -2.65 -7.37 -32.43
CA GLY A 40 -3.06 -7.20 -33.82
C GLY A 40 -3.58 -8.51 -34.42
N ILE A 41 -2.94 -8.97 -35.50
CA ILE A 41 -3.27 -10.24 -36.15
C ILE A 41 -2.74 -11.40 -35.29
N HIS A 42 -3.58 -12.44 -35.11
CA HIS A 42 -3.22 -13.58 -34.27
C HIS A 42 -3.92 -14.86 -34.71
N ASP A 43 -3.33 -15.99 -34.33
CA ASP A 43 -4.02 -17.26 -34.26
C ASP A 43 -4.97 -17.30 -33.06
N ASN A 44 -5.92 -18.24 -33.05
CA ASN A 44 -6.88 -18.29 -31.95
C ASN A 44 -6.22 -18.51 -30.58
N TYR A 45 -6.67 -17.73 -29.60
CA TYR A 45 -6.23 -17.84 -28.21
C TYR A 45 -7.36 -17.54 -27.23
N HIS A 46 -7.18 -17.98 -25.98
CA HIS A 46 -8.06 -17.62 -24.86
C HIS A 46 -7.31 -16.70 -23.91
N SER A 47 -8.03 -15.75 -23.32
CA SER A 47 -7.46 -14.90 -22.29
C SER A 47 -7.47 -15.59 -20.96
N LEU A 48 -6.35 -15.50 -20.25
CA LEU A 48 -6.19 -15.92 -18.88
C LEU A 48 -6.36 -14.76 -17.87
N THR A 49 -6.64 -13.55 -18.30
CA THR A 49 -6.87 -12.40 -17.46
C THR A 49 -8.27 -11.82 -17.62
N ARG A 50 -8.73 -11.06 -16.60
CA ARG A 50 -9.98 -10.28 -16.69
C ARG A 50 -9.81 -8.94 -17.39
N GLU A 51 -8.60 -8.56 -17.72
CA GLU A 51 -8.31 -7.31 -18.40
C GLU A 51 -8.94 -7.26 -19.79
N ARG A 52 -9.21 -6.04 -20.24
CA ARG A 52 -9.69 -5.81 -21.60
C ARG A 52 -8.70 -6.40 -22.61
N GLU A 53 -9.22 -6.96 -23.68
CA GLU A 53 -8.45 -7.68 -24.71
C GLU A 53 -7.18 -6.97 -25.18
N SER A 54 -7.22 -5.64 -25.26
CA SER A 54 -6.11 -4.81 -25.68
C SER A 54 -4.92 -4.71 -24.72
N TYR A 55 -5.06 -5.14 -23.45
CA TYR A 55 -4.03 -4.99 -22.41
C TYR A 55 -3.53 -6.30 -21.81
N ARG A 56 -4.07 -7.43 -22.21
CA ARG A 56 -3.91 -8.75 -21.58
C ARG A 56 -2.48 -9.19 -21.28
N ILE A 57 -1.55 -8.85 -22.16
CA ILE A 57 -0.14 -9.25 -22.04
C ILE A 57 0.81 -8.06 -21.83
N PHE A 58 0.29 -6.83 -21.87
CA PHE A 58 1.11 -5.61 -21.79
C PHE A 58 1.08 -4.95 -20.43
N SER A 59 0.26 -5.43 -19.51
CA SER A 59 0.19 -4.95 -18.14
C SER A 59 1.15 -5.75 -17.25
N GLN A 60 1.87 -5.06 -16.38
CA GLN A 60 2.70 -5.69 -15.35
C GLN A 60 1.88 -6.06 -14.10
N ASN A 61 0.67 -5.52 -13.97
CA ASN A 61 -0.25 -5.72 -12.85
C ASN A 61 -1.45 -6.56 -13.30
N SER A 62 -1.20 -7.72 -13.89
CA SER A 62 -2.27 -8.64 -14.24
C SER A 62 -2.97 -9.14 -12.98
N GLU A 63 -4.29 -8.95 -12.92
CA GLU A 63 -5.12 -9.49 -11.85
C GLU A 63 -5.02 -11.01 -11.79
N GLU A 64 -4.97 -11.56 -10.59
CA GLU A 64 -5.04 -13.00 -10.37
C GLU A 64 -6.36 -13.56 -10.95
N MET A 65 -6.27 -14.58 -11.76
CA MET A 65 -7.45 -15.26 -12.25
C MET A 65 -8.08 -16.11 -11.15
N LEU A 66 -9.37 -15.90 -10.95
CA LEU A 66 -10.21 -16.74 -10.11
C LEU A 66 -10.93 -17.85 -10.92
N GLN A 67 -10.72 -17.94 -12.23
CA GLN A 67 -11.37 -18.92 -13.07
C GLN A 67 -10.42 -20.06 -13.43
N THR A 68 -10.95 -21.26 -13.36
CA THR A 68 -10.28 -22.50 -13.71
C THR A 68 -10.44 -22.75 -15.21
N TYR A 69 -9.34 -23.08 -15.87
CA TYR A 69 -9.36 -23.57 -17.22
C TYR A 69 -9.12 -25.07 -17.23
N ALA A 70 -10.00 -25.80 -17.88
CA ALA A 70 -9.70 -27.15 -18.31
C ALA A 70 -9.05 -27.06 -19.69
N SER A 71 -7.79 -27.42 -19.82
CA SER A 71 -7.15 -27.62 -21.11
C SER A 71 -6.88 -29.10 -21.30
N VAL A 72 -7.09 -29.58 -22.49
CA VAL A 72 -6.78 -30.98 -22.84
C VAL A 72 -5.45 -30.99 -23.55
N GLU A 73 -4.44 -31.48 -22.86
CA GLU A 73 -3.10 -31.69 -23.40
C GLU A 73 -2.66 -33.12 -23.12
N GLU A 74 -1.84 -33.70 -23.97
CA GLU A 74 -1.47 -35.12 -23.86
C GLU A 74 -0.46 -35.39 -22.75
N ASP A 75 0.36 -34.42 -22.40
CA ASP A 75 1.32 -34.55 -21.30
C ASP A 75 0.75 -33.97 -20.00
N PHE A 76 0.27 -34.85 -19.14
CA PHE A 76 -0.25 -34.51 -17.84
C PHE A 76 0.79 -34.60 -16.70
N SER A 77 2.04 -34.96 -17.01
CA SER A 77 3.00 -35.30 -15.99
C SER A 77 3.49 -34.13 -15.17
N PRO A 78 3.85 -32.96 -15.66
CA PRO A 78 4.07 -31.78 -14.82
C PRO A 78 2.94 -30.80 -14.97
N VAL A 79 2.41 -30.33 -13.89
CA VAL A 79 1.43 -29.27 -13.88
C VAL A 79 2.15 -27.96 -14.19
N ASP A 80 2.10 -27.54 -15.43
CA ASP A 80 2.59 -26.26 -15.89
C ASP A 80 1.47 -25.21 -15.97
N GLY A 81 0.31 -25.54 -15.40
CA GLY A 81 -0.89 -24.77 -15.46
C GLY A 81 -1.71 -24.96 -16.73
N SER A 82 -1.31 -25.80 -17.68
CA SER A 82 -2.04 -26.01 -18.91
C SER A 82 -3.28 -26.87 -18.75
N TYR A 83 -3.33 -27.74 -17.76
CA TYR A 83 -4.52 -28.53 -17.47
C TYR A 83 -4.88 -28.45 -15.99
N LEU A 84 -5.32 -27.31 -15.60
CA LEU A 84 -5.82 -27.13 -14.27
C LEU A 84 -7.28 -27.49 -14.18
N PHE A 85 -7.47 -28.52 -13.42
CA PHE A 85 -8.69 -28.69 -12.68
C PHE A 85 -8.65 -27.77 -11.46
N PRO A 86 -9.79 -27.50 -10.81
CA PRO A 86 -9.89 -26.51 -9.75
C PRO A 86 -8.63 -26.53 -8.87
N PRO A 87 -7.96 -25.38 -8.70
CA PRO A 87 -6.80 -25.33 -7.81
C PRO A 87 -7.26 -25.79 -6.43
N ARG A 88 -6.42 -26.51 -5.73
CA ARG A 88 -6.65 -26.78 -4.32
C ARG A 88 -6.85 -25.46 -3.60
N GLU A 89 -7.72 -25.41 -2.61
CA GLU A 89 -8.17 -24.17 -1.95
C GLU A 89 -7.03 -23.22 -1.51
N ASN A 90 -5.80 -23.72 -1.36
CA ASN A 90 -4.63 -22.96 -0.95
C ASN A 90 -3.65 -22.64 -2.08
N GLU A 91 -3.85 -23.18 -3.28
CA GLU A 91 -3.01 -22.90 -4.44
C GLU A 91 -3.69 -21.84 -5.31
N ARG A 92 -3.41 -20.59 -5.04
CA ARG A 92 -3.74 -19.51 -5.96
C ARG A 92 -2.74 -19.54 -7.11
N ALA A 93 -3.09 -20.30 -8.13
CA ALA A 93 -2.32 -20.27 -9.35
C ALA A 93 -2.47 -18.89 -10.02
N LYS A 94 -1.39 -18.16 -10.11
CA LYS A 94 -1.32 -16.86 -10.79
C LYS A 94 -1.15 -17.10 -12.28
N TYR A 95 -2.27 -17.21 -13.00
CA TYR A 95 -2.24 -17.28 -14.46
C TYR A 95 -2.63 -15.96 -15.05
N THR A 96 -1.73 -15.40 -15.82
CA THR A 96 -1.91 -14.13 -16.49
C THR A 96 -1.63 -14.29 -17.98
N GLY A 97 -2.17 -13.39 -18.79
CA GLY A 97 -1.90 -13.37 -20.21
C GLY A 97 -2.85 -14.20 -21.06
N ILE A 98 -2.32 -14.89 -22.04
CA ILE A 98 -3.07 -15.65 -23.05
C ILE A 98 -2.56 -17.08 -23.18
N ILE A 99 -3.46 -17.98 -23.65
CA ILE A 99 -3.14 -19.37 -24.00
C ILE A 99 -3.66 -19.65 -25.41
N SER A 100 -2.88 -20.32 -26.25
CA SER A 100 -3.33 -20.72 -27.58
C SER A 100 -4.52 -21.70 -27.52
N GLU A 101 -5.44 -21.61 -28.47
CA GLU A 101 -6.57 -22.54 -28.56
C GLU A 101 -6.13 -23.96 -28.87
N ASN A 102 -5.09 -24.11 -29.70
CA ASN A 102 -4.57 -25.39 -30.12
C ASN A 102 -3.16 -25.65 -29.61
N THR A 103 -2.81 -26.92 -29.46
CA THR A 103 -1.44 -27.36 -29.19
C THR A 103 -0.59 -27.23 -30.45
N ILE A 104 0.72 -27.02 -30.28
CA ILE A 104 1.65 -27.01 -31.42
C ILE A 104 2.19 -28.40 -31.65
N ALA A 105 1.54 -29.17 -32.48
CA ALA A 105 2.00 -30.47 -32.93
C ALA A 105 2.84 -30.36 -34.21
N ASN A 106 2.34 -29.64 -35.22
CA ASN A 106 2.93 -29.50 -36.56
C ASN A 106 2.70 -28.09 -37.16
N GLY A 107 2.66 -27.08 -36.33
CA GLY A 107 2.31 -25.72 -36.77
C GLY A 107 3.15 -24.64 -36.14
N VAL A 108 2.82 -23.43 -36.44
CA VAL A 108 3.41 -22.20 -35.88
C VAL A 108 2.28 -21.42 -35.25
N PHE A 109 2.44 -21.00 -34.00
CA PHE A 109 1.54 -20.01 -33.38
C PHE A 109 2.07 -18.62 -33.67
N ARG A 110 1.18 -17.71 -34.09
CA ARG A 110 1.52 -16.33 -34.46
C ARG A 110 0.70 -15.32 -33.65
N LEU A 111 1.39 -14.30 -33.20
CA LEU A 111 0.79 -13.16 -32.50
C LEU A 111 1.48 -11.88 -32.96
N GLU A 112 0.74 -10.98 -33.60
CA GLU A 112 1.25 -9.65 -33.94
C GLU A 112 0.93 -8.66 -32.81
N ILE A 113 1.93 -7.88 -32.45
CA ILE A 113 1.82 -6.75 -31.53
C ILE A 113 1.84 -5.47 -32.36
N ASN A 114 0.78 -4.68 -32.24
CA ASN A 114 0.65 -3.39 -32.91
C ASN A 114 0.95 -2.26 -31.91
N LEU A 115 1.90 -1.38 -32.25
CA LEU A 115 2.34 -0.25 -31.44
C LEU A 115 1.65 1.06 -31.83
N GLY A 116 0.77 1.04 -32.84
CA GLY A 116 0.06 2.20 -33.35
C GLY A 116 0.70 2.78 -34.60
N GLU A 117 0.16 3.91 -35.07
CA GLU A 117 0.57 4.55 -36.34
C GLU A 117 1.93 5.25 -36.26
N THR A 118 2.32 5.73 -35.08
CA THR A 118 3.63 6.35 -34.85
C THR A 118 4.68 5.28 -34.62
N PRO A 119 5.78 5.23 -35.37
CA PRO A 119 6.83 4.25 -35.14
C PRO A 119 7.60 4.53 -33.84
N PHE A 120 8.09 3.48 -33.22
CA PHE A 120 8.88 3.54 -32.00
C PHE A 120 10.27 2.94 -32.22
N SER A 121 11.27 3.59 -31.62
CA SER A 121 12.62 3.03 -31.50
C SER A 121 12.87 2.68 -30.05
N PHE A 122 13.36 1.45 -29.81
CA PHE A 122 13.63 0.95 -28.47
C PHE A 122 14.69 -0.14 -28.50
N LYS A 123 15.31 -0.42 -27.35
CA LYS A 123 16.27 -1.50 -27.18
C LYS A 123 15.64 -2.61 -26.37
N GLY A 124 15.76 -3.82 -26.90
CA GLY A 124 15.32 -5.03 -26.23
C GLY A 124 13.83 -5.34 -26.38
N PHE A 125 13.53 -6.61 -26.18
CA PHE A 125 12.16 -7.14 -26.19
C PHE A 125 12.11 -8.36 -25.26
N THR A 126 11.16 -8.42 -24.37
CA THR A 126 11.06 -9.47 -23.38
C THR A 126 9.71 -10.15 -23.45
N ILE A 127 9.68 -11.49 -23.45
CA ILE A 127 8.46 -12.29 -23.42
C ILE A 127 8.58 -13.27 -22.26
N ASP A 128 7.57 -13.28 -21.40
CA ASP A 128 7.41 -14.28 -20.36
C ASP A 128 6.40 -15.34 -20.78
N PHE A 129 6.88 -16.56 -20.98
CA PHE A 129 6.06 -17.73 -21.33
C PHE A 129 5.72 -18.58 -20.08
N GLY A 130 6.32 -18.31 -18.91
CA GLY A 130 6.19 -19.13 -17.72
C GLY A 130 6.82 -20.50 -17.84
N GLU A 131 6.24 -21.49 -17.19
CA GLU A 131 6.78 -22.85 -17.14
C GLU A 131 6.62 -23.63 -18.46
N SER A 132 5.58 -23.36 -19.21
CA SER A 132 5.33 -23.96 -20.54
C SER A 132 5.85 -23.07 -21.64
N TYR A 133 7.16 -23.10 -21.85
CA TYR A 133 7.83 -22.21 -22.78
C TYR A 133 8.22 -22.90 -24.10
N PRO A 134 8.30 -22.12 -25.20
CA PRO A 134 8.77 -22.61 -26.47
C PRO A 134 10.28 -22.89 -26.45
N LYS A 135 10.71 -23.87 -27.25
CA LYS A 135 12.13 -24.13 -27.52
C LYS A 135 12.67 -23.13 -28.54
N ARG A 136 11.85 -22.79 -29.55
CA ARG A 136 12.26 -21.86 -30.61
C ARG A 136 11.15 -20.88 -30.95
N ILE A 137 11.54 -19.60 -31.05
CA ILE A 137 10.67 -18.52 -31.50
C ILE A 137 11.36 -17.69 -32.58
N ARG A 138 10.56 -16.90 -33.28
CA ARG A 138 11.00 -15.89 -34.23
C ARG A 138 10.25 -14.60 -33.98
N LEU A 139 10.98 -13.50 -33.90
CA LEU A 139 10.41 -12.16 -33.90
C LEU A 139 10.63 -11.55 -35.29
N THR A 140 9.59 -10.99 -35.87
CA THR A 140 9.67 -10.30 -37.17
C THR A 140 9.02 -8.92 -37.04
N THR A 141 9.73 -7.87 -37.48
CA THR A 141 9.18 -6.51 -37.47
C THR A 141 8.62 -6.11 -38.84
N ASP A 142 7.76 -5.12 -38.86
CA ASP A 142 7.26 -4.50 -40.12
C ASP A 142 8.37 -3.82 -40.93
N THR A 143 9.52 -3.54 -40.32
CA THR A 143 10.73 -3.03 -41.01
C THR A 143 11.58 -4.15 -41.63
N GLY A 144 11.14 -5.41 -41.53
CA GLY A 144 11.84 -6.58 -42.11
C GLY A 144 12.95 -7.17 -41.23
N LYS A 145 13.18 -6.64 -40.02
CA LYS A 145 14.14 -7.23 -39.09
C LYS A 145 13.58 -8.55 -38.54
N THR A 146 14.39 -9.60 -38.56
CA THR A 146 14.06 -10.93 -38.04
C THR A 146 15.08 -11.37 -37.01
N ILE A 147 14.59 -11.89 -35.88
CA ILE A 147 15.44 -12.37 -34.76
C ILE A 147 14.95 -13.76 -34.38
N ASP A 148 15.83 -14.76 -34.49
CA ASP A 148 15.54 -16.12 -34.05
C ASP A 148 16.01 -16.31 -32.61
N GLY A 149 15.16 -16.88 -31.77
CA GLY A 149 15.41 -17.13 -30.37
C GLY A 149 15.32 -18.62 -30.03
N THR A 150 16.30 -19.12 -29.26
CA THR A 150 16.24 -20.44 -28.63
C THR A 150 16.16 -20.22 -27.12
N LEU A 151 15.16 -20.85 -26.46
CA LEU A 151 14.92 -20.66 -25.05
C LEU A 151 15.36 -21.87 -24.24
N THR A 152 15.93 -21.58 -23.07
CA THR A 152 16.28 -22.57 -22.04
C THR A 152 15.46 -22.37 -20.76
N SER A 153 14.65 -21.33 -20.71
CA SER A 153 13.72 -20.99 -19.61
C SER A 153 12.48 -20.29 -20.17
N GLY A 154 11.48 -20.10 -19.36
CA GLY A 154 10.24 -19.41 -19.75
C GLY A 154 10.41 -17.94 -20.10
N LEU A 155 11.54 -17.33 -19.79
CA LEU A 155 11.78 -15.93 -20.04
C LEU A 155 12.70 -15.74 -21.25
N TYR A 156 12.13 -15.25 -22.34
CA TYR A 156 12.89 -14.82 -23.51
C TYR A 156 13.27 -13.34 -23.37
N LYS A 157 14.54 -13.03 -23.63
CA LYS A 157 15.05 -11.65 -23.67
C LYS A 157 15.98 -11.49 -24.87
N THR A 158 15.83 -10.36 -25.54
CA THR A 158 16.79 -9.90 -26.54
C THR A 158 17.17 -8.45 -26.27
N GLU A 159 18.44 -8.10 -26.47
CA GLU A 159 18.95 -6.72 -26.34
C GLU A 159 19.07 -6.01 -27.68
N GLU A 160 18.53 -6.61 -28.72
CA GLU A 160 18.55 -6.02 -30.05
C GLU A 160 17.87 -4.67 -30.10
N VAL A 161 18.39 -3.79 -30.94
CA VAL A 161 17.78 -2.46 -31.16
C VAL A 161 16.71 -2.56 -32.24
N PHE A 162 15.54 -2.08 -31.94
CA PHE A 162 14.41 -1.97 -32.84
C PHE A 162 14.28 -0.49 -33.25
N THR A 163 14.31 -0.24 -34.56
CA THR A 163 14.29 1.14 -35.08
C THR A 163 13.04 1.35 -35.91
N GLU A 164 12.27 2.39 -35.57
CA GLU A 164 11.07 2.84 -36.29
C GLU A 164 10.02 1.74 -36.51
N VAL A 165 9.79 0.89 -35.51
CA VAL A 165 8.89 -0.25 -35.57
C VAL A 165 7.47 0.16 -35.19
N LYS A 166 6.49 -0.28 -35.94
CA LYS A 166 5.07 -0.15 -35.65
C LYS A 166 4.43 -1.50 -35.27
N ARG A 167 4.98 -2.62 -35.74
CA ARG A 167 4.46 -3.95 -35.51
C ARG A 167 5.58 -4.96 -35.31
N ILE A 168 5.30 -5.92 -34.41
CA ILE A 168 6.20 -7.05 -34.14
C ILE A 168 5.36 -8.32 -34.14
N GLU A 169 5.71 -9.27 -35.01
CA GLU A 169 5.13 -10.60 -34.97
C GLU A 169 5.99 -11.54 -34.11
N ILE A 170 5.37 -12.22 -33.19
CA ILE A 170 5.93 -13.32 -32.41
C ILE A 170 5.46 -14.60 -33.05
N SER A 171 6.37 -15.40 -33.60
CA SER A 171 6.10 -16.71 -34.16
C SER A 171 6.73 -17.78 -33.25
N VAL A 172 5.92 -18.64 -32.62
CA VAL A 172 6.39 -19.80 -31.88
C VAL A 172 6.52 -20.96 -32.83
N LEU A 173 7.76 -21.44 -33.00
CA LEU A 173 8.09 -22.45 -34.03
C LEU A 173 8.14 -23.88 -33.47
N GLU A 174 8.55 -24.03 -32.20
CA GLU A 174 8.72 -25.34 -31.57
C GLU A 174 8.56 -25.20 -30.05
N MET A 175 7.79 -26.08 -29.43
CA MET A 175 7.64 -26.14 -27.98
C MET A 175 8.69 -27.06 -27.36
N THR A 176 9.02 -26.83 -26.07
CA THR A 176 9.94 -27.72 -25.32
C THR A 176 9.35 -29.09 -25.08
N LYS A 177 8.04 -29.15 -24.91
CA LYS A 177 7.26 -30.37 -24.79
C LYS A 177 6.36 -30.53 -26.00
N PRO A 178 6.20 -31.74 -26.55
CA PRO A 178 5.30 -31.96 -27.66
C PRO A 178 3.85 -31.77 -27.23
N GLN A 179 3.02 -31.32 -28.15
CA GLN A 179 1.57 -31.17 -27.97
C GLN A 179 1.12 -30.28 -26.83
N THR A 180 1.95 -29.32 -26.43
CA THR A 180 1.61 -28.30 -25.43
C THR A 180 1.11 -27.03 -26.13
N ARG A 181 0.35 -26.24 -25.39
CA ARG A 181 -0.18 -24.94 -25.81
C ARG A 181 0.83 -23.84 -25.54
N VAL A 182 0.84 -22.83 -26.40
CA VAL A 182 1.62 -21.62 -26.17
C VAL A 182 0.94 -20.78 -25.08
N ARG A 183 1.73 -20.35 -24.12
CA ARG A 183 1.31 -19.38 -23.11
C ARG A 183 2.17 -18.14 -23.24
N ILE A 184 1.57 -16.98 -23.13
CA ILE A 184 2.29 -15.70 -23.04
C ILE A 184 1.71 -14.96 -21.85
N HIS A 185 2.48 -14.90 -20.78
CA HIS A 185 2.07 -14.21 -19.55
C HIS A 185 2.22 -12.72 -19.68
N SER A 186 3.36 -12.25 -20.22
CA SER A 186 3.57 -10.83 -20.46
C SER A 186 4.55 -10.57 -21.58
N VAL A 187 4.41 -9.40 -22.18
CA VAL A 187 5.32 -8.86 -23.20
C VAL A 187 5.74 -7.46 -22.78
N LEU A 188 7.06 -7.24 -22.74
CA LEU A 188 7.63 -5.96 -22.46
C LEU A 188 8.38 -5.44 -23.68
N ILE A 189 8.06 -4.22 -24.09
CA ILE A 189 8.75 -3.50 -25.16
C ILE A 189 9.98 -2.84 -24.56
N GLY A 190 11.06 -3.60 -24.50
CA GLY A 190 12.26 -3.32 -23.78
C GLY A 190 12.85 -4.56 -23.13
N TYR A 191 13.86 -4.37 -22.31
CA TYR A 191 14.41 -5.47 -21.52
C TYR A 191 14.68 -5.03 -20.08
N GLY A 192 14.55 -5.98 -19.15
CA GLY A 192 14.88 -5.73 -17.75
C GLY A 192 16.37 -5.93 -17.50
N LEU A 193 16.99 -4.96 -16.84
CA LEU A 193 18.35 -5.07 -16.32
C LEU A 193 18.30 -5.58 -14.90
N LEU A 194 19.15 -6.56 -14.60
CA LEU A 194 19.26 -7.15 -13.29
C LEU A 194 20.67 -6.99 -12.76
N TYR A 195 20.82 -6.31 -11.62
CA TYR A 195 22.08 -6.15 -10.92
C TYR A 195 22.03 -6.87 -9.59
N THR A 196 23.10 -7.58 -9.30
CA THR A 196 23.27 -8.36 -8.09
C THR A 196 24.50 -7.90 -7.31
N ASN A 197 24.82 -8.57 -6.22
CA ASN A 197 25.99 -8.28 -5.39
C ASN A 197 27.30 -8.11 -6.16
N THR A 198 27.44 -8.72 -7.34
CA THR A 198 28.66 -8.61 -8.16
C THR A 198 28.80 -7.27 -8.87
N ASN A 199 27.68 -6.62 -9.09
CA ASN A 199 27.62 -5.33 -9.80
C ASN A 199 27.41 -4.15 -8.84
N ILE A 200 26.83 -4.39 -7.67
CA ILE A 200 26.48 -3.35 -6.69
C ILE A 200 27.70 -3.06 -5.83
N VAL A 201 28.18 -1.82 -5.88
CA VAL A 201 29.26 -1.31 -5.04
C VAL A 201 28.73 -0.89 -3.67
N ASP A 202 27.70 -0.05 -3.69
CA ASP A 202 26.98 0.38 -2.49
C ASP A 202 25.54 0.77 -2.83
N SER A 203 24.69 0.78 -1.80
CA SER A 203 23.34 1.32 -1.90
C SER A 203 22.84 1.86 -0.56
N SER A 204 21.87 2.76 -0.61
CA SER A 204 21.19 3.30 0.54
C SER A 204 19.71 3.54 0.26
N LEU A 205 18.85 3.00 1.13
CA LEU A 205 17.41 3.23 1.13
C LEU A 205 17.04 3.96 2.41
N ASN A 206 16.51 5.18 2.28
CA ASN A 206 16.00 5.96 3.39
C ASN A 206 14.48 5.95 3.38
N SER A 207 13.90 5.63 4.52
CA SER A 207 12.46 5.69 4.75
C SER A 207 12.16 6.50 6.00
N TYR A 208 11.21 7.40 5.89
CA TYR A 208 10.80 8.29 6.98
C TYR A 208 9.29 8.33 7.08
N SER A 209 8.77 8.35 8.29
CA SER A 209 7.36 8.54 8.58
C SER A 209 7.15 9.50 9.74
N SER A 210 6.16 10.36 9.61
CA SER A 210 5.68 11.23 10.68
C SER A 210 4.16 11.13 10.74
N PRO A 211 3.57 10.95 11.93
CA PRO A 211 2.11 10.92 12.09
C PRO A 211 1.45 12.26 11.79
N ILE A 212 2.25 13.36 11.87
CA ILE A 212 1.81 14.68 11.46
C ILE A 212 2.90 15.24 10.57
N GLY A 213 2.73 15.09 9.28
CA GLY A 213 3.60 15.70 8.29
C GLY A 213 2.89 16.82 7.54
N ALA A 214 3.62 17.81 7.10
CA ALA A 214 3.11 18.79 6.13
C ALA A 214 3.09 18.19 4.73
N GLU A 215 3.88 17.16 4.48
CA GLU A 215 4.04 16.52 3.19
C GLU A 215 3.94 15.00 3.29
N CYS A 216 3.53 14.37 2.20
CA CYS A 216 3.53 12.92 2.05
C CYS A 216 4.95 12.37 2.27
N PRO A 217 5.13 11.30 3.05
CA PRO A 217 6.43 10.65 3.24
C PRO A 217 7.04 10.26 1.90
N GLN A 218 8.33 10.38 1.78
CA GLN A 218 9.08 10.00 0.59
C GLN A 218 10.06 8.87 0.91
N ILE A 219 10.31 8.04 -0.08
CA ILE A 219 11.37 7.04 -0.05
C ILE A 219 12.44 7.47 -1.04
N ASP A 220 13.66 7.62 -0.55
CA ASP A 220 14.82 7.94 -1.36
C ASP A 220 15.76 6.73 -1.43
N PHE A 221 16.13 6.39 -2.64
CA PHE A 221 17.05 5.30 -2.91
C PHE A 221 18.20 5.78 -3.78
N SER A 222 19.40 5.36 -3.44
CA SER A 222 20.58 5.52 -4.27
C SER A 222 21.35 4.22 -4.36
N VAL A 223 21.92 3.96 -5.52
CA VAL A 223 22.81 2.82 -5.73
C VAL A 223 23.96 3.21 -6.63
N THR A 224 25.14 2.70 -6.29
CA THR A 224 26.36 2.78 -7.07
C THR A 224 26.63 1.40 -7.69
N LEU A 225 26.70 1.35 -9.00
CA LEU A 225 26.99 0.16 -9.77
C LEU A 225 28.40 0.22 -10.35
N ASN A 226 29.03 -0.94 -10.53
CA ASN A 226 30.28 -1.07 -11.26
C ASN A 226 30.02 -0.82 -12.77
N ASN A 227 30.75 0.11 -13.38
CA ASN A 227 30.62 0.48 -14.78
C ASN A 227 31.92 0.21 -15.59
N ARG A 228 32.75 -0.72 -15.15
CA ARG A 228 34.04 -1.04 -15.84
C ARG A 228 33.83 -1.59 -17.25
N ASP A 229 32.68 -2.15 -17.53
CA ASP A 229 32.26 -2.59 -18.86
C ASP A 229 31.70 -1.45 -19.72
N ARG A 230 31.62 -0.24 -19.16
CA ARG A 230 31.10 0.97 -19.81
C ARG A 230 29.66 0.84 -20.31
N TYR A 231 28.88 -0.01 -19.66
CA TYR A 231 27.49 -0.25 -20.05
C TYR A 231 26.57 0.97 -19.77
N PHE A 232 26.99 1.85 -18.87
CA PHE A 232 26.32 3.13 -18.57
C PHE A 232 27.06 4.34 -19.13
N ASP A 233 27.93 4.17 -20.10
CA ASP A 233 28.62 5.27 -20.75
C ASP A 233 27.71 5.86 -21.85
N VAL A 234 27.56 7.18 -21.87
CA VAL A 234 26.71 7.90 -22.85
C VAL A 234 27.24 7.71 -24.27
N ASP A 235 28.55 7.64 -24.43
CA ASP A 235 29.21 7.51 -25.74
C ASP A 235 29.27 6.05 -26.23
N ASN A 236 28.88 5.08 -25.40
CA ASN A 236 28.78 3.69 -25.81
C ASN A 236 27.49 3.47 -26.62
N PRO A 237 27.56 3.12 -27.91
CA PRO A 237 26.36 2.91 -28.74
C PRO A 237 25.44 1.78 -28.22
N ASN A 238 25.99 0.86 -27.43
CA ASN A 238 25.25 -0.22 -26.78
C ASN A 238 24.82 0.11 -25.34
N SER A 239 25.00 1.34 -24.90
CA SER A 239 24.68 1.74 -23.55
C SER A 239 23.19 1.59 -23.22
N ALA A 240 22.91 1.06 -22.03
CA ALA A 240 21.56 1.02 -21.50
C ALA A 240 20.97 2.42 -21.24
N ILE A 241 21.86 3.37 -21.01
CA ILE A 241 21.50 4.77 -20.66
C ILE A 241 20.71 5.47 -21.75
N ASN A 242 20.99 5.19 -23.04
CA ASN A 242 20.26 5.77 -24.15
C ASN A 242 18.78 5.41 -24.18
N PHE A 243 18.38 4.45 -23.37
CA PHE A 243 17.02 3.92 -23.27
C PHE A 243 16.43 4.07 -21.87
N LEU A 244 17.21 4.60 -20.92
CA LEU A 244 16.74 4.91 -19.57
C LEU A 244 15.92 6.20 -19.59
N GLU A 245 14.64 6.07 -19.28
CA GLU A 245 13.75 7.22 -19.11
C GLU A 245 13.60 7.56 -17.63
N ILE A 246 13.57 8.85 -17.30
CA ILE A 246 13.20 9.29 -15.96
C ILE A 246 11.74 8.88 -15.70
N GLY A 247 11.52 8.20 -14.56
CA GLY A 247 10.23 7.65 -14.18
C GLY A 247 10.09 6.15 -14.45
N GLN A 248 11.10 5.49 -15.01
CA GLN A 248 11.10 4.03 -15.13
C GLN A 248 11.11 3.35 -13.77
N GLU A 249 10.39 2.22 -13.71
CA GLU A 249 10.29 1.43 -12.50
C GLU A 249 11.62 0.76 -12.16
N LEU A 250 12.01 0.91 -10.89
CA LEU A 250 13.13 0.26 -10.26
C LEU A 250 12.62 -0.55 -9.08
N LYS A 251 12.92 -1.85 -9.06
CA LYS A 251 12.59 -2.74 -7.93
C LYS A 251 13.85 -3.13 -7.19
N VAL A 252 13.79 -3.03 -5.89
CA VAL A 252 14.85 -3.44 -4.96
C VAL A 252 14.38 -4.66 -4.20
N LEU A 253 15.16 -5.72 -4.23
CA LEU A 253 14.94 -6.94 -3.46
C LEU A 253 16.12 -7.16 -2.52
N TYR A 254 15.81 -7.58 -1.32
CA TYR A 254 16.79 -7.95 -0.31
C TYR A 254 16.72 -9.45 -0.07
N GLY A 255 17.85 -10.12 -0.11
CA GLY A 255 17.94 -11.55 0.12
C GLY A 255 18.82 -11.88 1.31
N TYR A 256 18.48 -12.93 2.02
CA TYR A 256 19.30 -13.46 3.09
C TYR A 256 19.42 -14.97 2.98
N GLN A 257 20.62 -15.47 3.22
CA GLN A 257 20.88 -16.92 3.18
C GLN A 257 20.19 -17.61 4.35
N VAL A 258 19.37 -18.60 4.03
CA VAL A 258 18.64 -19.43 5.00
C VAL A 258 18.91 -20.89 4.65
N GLY A 259 19.91 -21.48 5.30
CA GLY A 259 20.41 -22.79 4.89
C GLY A 259 21.03 -22.75 3.50
N ASP A 260 20.60 -23.62 2.60
CA ASP A 260 21.11 -23.69 1.22
C ASP A 260 20.38 -22.71 0.27
N ASP A 261 19.27 -22.11 0.70
CA ASP A 261 18.44 -21.22 -0.11
C ASP A 261 18.60 -19.75 0.28
N ILE A 262 18.18 -18.84 -0.61
CA ILE A 262 18.11 -17.41 -0.35
C ILE A 262 16.63 -17.03 -0.25
N GLU A 263 16.23 -16.56 0.92
CA GLU A 263 14.90 -15.96 1.08
C GLU A 263 14.94 -14.49 0.63
N TRP A 264 14.09 -14.15 -0.33
CA TRP A 264 13.98 -12.81 -0.89
C TRP A 264 12.77 -12.08 -0.34
N ILE A 265 12.96 -10.82 0.03
CA ILE A 265 11.91 -9.90 0.45
C ILE A 265 11.92 -8.67 -0.45
N ASN A 266 10.74 -8.11 -0.69
CA ASN A 266 10.62 -6.87 -1.44
C ASN A 266 11.22 -5.72 -0.60
N GLY A 267 12.13 -4.96 -1.19
CA GLY A 267 12.75 -3.80 -0.55
C GLY A 267 11.99 -2.51 -0.84
N ALA A 268 11.82 -2.20 -2.12
CA ALA A 268 11.07 -1.04 -2.58
C ALA A 268 10.78 -1.13 -4.07
N THR A 269 9.69 -0.50 -4.50
CA THR A 269 9.33 -0.30 -5.91
C THR A 269 9.26 1.20 -6.18
N LEU A 270 10.22 1.71 -6.92
CA LEU A 270 10.51 3.12 -7.07
C LEU A 270 10.51 3.55 -8.54
N ALA A 271 10.62 4.83 -8.79
CA ALA A 271 10.82 5.41 -10.11
C ALA A 271 12.21 6.04 -10.20
N CYS A 272 12.96 5.73 -11.25
CA CYS A 272 14.25 6.35 -11.49
C CYS A 272 14.09 7.88 -11.61
N SER A 273 14.81 8.61 -10.79
CA SER A 273 14.76 10.09 -10.77
C SER A 273 15.95 10.75 -11.45
N GLY A 274 17.04 10.01 -11.64
CA GLY A 274 18.24 10.46 -12.30
C GLY A 274 19.37 9.46 -12.21
N TRP A 275 20.38 9.71 -13.01
CA TRP A 275 21.60 8.92 -13.03
C TRP A 275 22.81 9.80 -13.37
N GLU A 276 23.98 9.34 -12.96
CA GLU A 276 25.28 9.88 -13.34
C GLU A 276 26.26 8.74 -13.53
N SER A 277 27.16 8.81 -14.48
CA SER A 277 28.16 7.76 -14.70
C SER A 277 29.52 8.34 -15.06
N ASP A 278 30.55 7.61 -14.69
CA ASP A 278 31.92 7.78 -15.15
C ASP A 278 32.48 6.44 -15.66
N GLU A 279 33.77 6.37 -15.97
CA GLU A 279 34.42 5.17 -16.51
C GLU A 279 34.38 3.95 -15.58
N HIS A 280 34.15 4.14 -14.30
CA HIS A 280 34.27 3.10 -13.28
C HIS A 280 32.96 2.77 -12.58
N ILE A 281 32.13 3.79 -12.38
CA ILE A 281 30.89 3.65 -11.63
C ILE A 281 29.73 4.36 -12.33
N ALA A 282 28.54 3.81 -12.09
CA ALA A 282 27.27 4.47 -12.39
C ALA A 282 26.46 4.63 -11.12
N ARG A 283 25.97 5.83 -10.85
CA ARG A 283 25.09 6.13 -9.74
C ARG A 283 23.69 6.37 -10.22
N LEU A 284 22.75 5.63 -9.66
CA LEU A 284 21.33 5.75 -9.95
C LEU A 284 20.63 6.26 -8.70
N LYS A 285 19.68 7.17 -8.92
CA LYS A 285 18.79 7.70 -7.88
C LYS A 285 17.38 7.36 -8.24
N ALA A 286 16.60 6.94 -7.26
CA ALA A 286 15.19 6.64 -7.44
C ALA A 286 14.39 7.14 -6.24
N THR A 287 13.16 7.52 -6.51
CA THR A 287 12.21 7.99 -5.50
C THR A 287 10.89 7.25 -5.71
N ASP A 288 9.93 7.49 -4.84
CA ASP A 288 8.59 6.95 -5.03
C ASP A 288 7.98 7.34 -6.39
N LYS A 289 6.98 6.57 -6.82
CA LYS A 289 6.34 6.73 -8.13
C LYS A 289 5.40 7.94 -8.23
N PHE A 290 5.13 8.63 -7.14
CA PHE A 290 4.08 9.64 -7.07
C PHE A 290 4.53 11.06 -7.50
N ARG A 291 5.35 11.18 -8.55
CA ARG A 291 5.72 12.50 -9.12
C ARG A 291 4.53 13.37 -9.51
N LYS A 292 3.40 12.76 -9.90
CA LYS A 292 2.18 13.49 -10.24
C LYS A 292 1.48 14.11 -9.03
N LEU A 293 1.90 13.77 -7.81
CA LEU A 293 1.37 14.36 -6.58
C LEU A 293 1.74 15.84 -6.39
N ASP A 294 2.62 16.38 -7.23
CA ASP A 294 2.92 17.82 -7.27
C ASP A 294 1.88 18.67 -8.01
N MET A 295 0.93 18.05 -8.70
CA MET A 295 -0.18 18.76 -9.33
C MET A 295 -1.09 19.42 -8.27
N ILE A 296 -1.70 20.54 -8.66
CA ILE A 296 -2.68 21.24 -7.81
C ILE A 296 -4.01 20.50 -7.85
N TYR A 297 -4.52 20.18 -6.69
CA TYR A 297 -5.88 19.66 -6.48
C TYR A 297 -6.86 20.77 -6.14
N GLU A 298 -8.07 20.64 -6.66
CA GLU A 298 -9.21 21.52 -6.33
C GLU A 298 -10.49 20.70 -6.23
N ASP A 299 -11.18 20.81 -5.11
CA ASP A 299 -12.53 20.26 -4.96
C ASP A 299 -13.52 20.97 -5.91
N SER A 300 -14.65 20.36 -6.19
CA SER A 300 -15.74 20.97 -6.95
C SER A 300 -16.73 21.69 -6.02
N ASP A 301 -17.42 22.70 -6.51
CA ASP A 301 -18.47 23.43 -5.76
C ASP A 301 -19.67 22.53 -5.36
N ASN A 302 -19.88 21.42 -6.08
CA ASN A 302 -20.94 20.45 -5.80
C ASN A 302 -20.52 19.49 -4.66
N LEU A 303 -20.08 20.05 -3.56
CA LEU A 303 -19.69 19.28 -2.40
C LEU A 303 -20.94 18.66 -1.75
N GLN A 304 -20.97 17.35 -1.76
CA GLN A 304 -21.85 16.62 -0.85
C GLN A 304 -21.39 16.92 0.58
N PRO A 305 -22.28 17.41 1.45
CA PRO A 305 -21.92 17.55 2.85
C PRO A 305 -21.57 16.16 3.40
N ARG A 306 -20.44 16.05 4.10
CA ARG A 306 -20.01 14.83 4.77
C ARG A 306 -19.71 13.67 3.82
N GLN A 307 -18.54 13.69 3.23
CA GLN A 307 -18.03 12.58 2.39
C GLN A 307 -17.18 11.62 3.21
N LEU A 308 -17.21 10.34 2.81
CA LEU A 308 -16.30 9.34 3.33
C LEU A 308 -14.85 9.70 2.95
N THR A 309 -13.92 9.43 3.85
CA THR A 309 -12.47 9.63 3.60
C THR A 309 -12.01 8.89 2.35
N THR A 310 -12.47 7.65 2.16
CA THR A 310 -12.16 6.83 0.96
C THR A 310 -12.57 7.55 -0.33
N THR A 311 -13.78 8.08 -0.40
CA THR A 311 -14.27 8.83 -1.57
C THR A 311 -13.46 10.10 -1.83
N LYS A 312 -13.00 10.78 -0.78
CA LYS A 312 -12.12 11.94 -0.94
C LYS A 312 -10.75 11.55 -1.49
N ILE A 313 -10.17 10.46 -0.98
CA ILE A 313 -8.89 9.93 -1.47
C ILE A 313 -9.00 9.56 -2.95
N GLU A 314 -10.03 8.82 -3.33
CA GLU A 314 -10.28 8.42 -4.72
C GLU A 314 -10.33 9.64 -5.66
N LYS A 315 -11.10 10.67 -5.31
CA LYS A 315 -11.18 11.91 -6.11
C LYS A 315 -9.84 12.63 -6.24
N VAL A 316 -9.07 12.68 -5.16
CA VAL A 316 -7.74 13.31 -5.17
C VAL A 316 -6.80 12.53 -6.09
N LEU A 317 -6.81 11.20 -6.03
CA LEU A 317 -5.98 10.34 -6.88
C LEU A 317 -6.40 10.38 -8.35
N GLU A 318 -7.71 10.34 -8.63
CA GLU A 318 -8.25 10.48 -9.99
C GLU A 318 -7.80 11.79 -10.64
N SER A 319 -7.78 12.89 -9.87
CA SER A 319 -7.31 14.18 -10.38
C SER A 319 -5.84 14.16 -10.83
N ALA A 320 -5.04 13.27 -10.25
CA ALA A 320 -3.65 13.02 -10.62
C ALA A 320 -3.49 11.95 -11.71
N GLY A 321 -4.59 11.37 -12.18
CA GLY A 321 -4.60 10.26 -13.15
C GLY A 321 -4.09 8.95 -12.54
N LEU A 322 -4.27 8.77 -11.23
CA LEU A 322 -3.97 7.55 -10.50
C LEU A 322 -5.28 6.82 -10.20
N SER A 323 -5.26 5.51 -10.30
CA SER A 323 -6.41 4.66 -9.95
C SER A 323 -6.36 4.22 -8.50
N GLY A 324 -7.47 3.66 -7.99
CA GLY A 324 -7.54 3.05 -6.68
C GLY A 324 -6.54 1.91 -6.45
N ASP A 325 -6.06 1.25 -7.51
CA ASP A 325 -5.04 0.18 -7.46
C ASP A 325 -3.68 0.67 -6.95
N ASN A 326 -3.45 1.98 -6.97
CA ASN A 326 -2.24 2.61 -6.41
C ASN A 326 -2.33 2.91 -4.91
N VAL A 327 -3.44 2.52 -4.26
CA VAL A 327 -3.69 2.80 -2.85
C VAL A 327 -3.99 1.51 -2.11
N GLU A 328 -3.31 1.31 -1.00
CA GLU A 328 -3.64 0.29 -0.01
C GLU A 328 -4.27 0.97 1.21
N LEU A 329 -5.54 0.69 1.44
CA LEU A 329 -6.26 1.18 2.61
C LEU A 329 -6.37 0.06 3.64
N ASP A 330 -6.07 0.39 4.89
CA ASP A 330 -6.40 -0.50 6.00
C ASP A 330 -7.91 -0.81 6.00
N SER A 331 -8.27 -2.03 6.34
CA SER A 331 -9.66 -2.48 6.45
C SER A 331 -10.54 -1.55 7.28
N TRP A 332 -9.98 -0.89 8.28
CA TRP A 332 -10.67 0.12 9.08
C TRP A 332 -11.31 1.23 8.25
N PHE A 333 -10.65 1.73 7.23
CA PHE A 333 -11.21 2.78 6.36
C PHE A 333 -12.38 2.29 5.53
N LYS A 334 -12.41 1.00 5.19
CA LYS A 334 -13.51 0.38 4.46
C LYS A 334 -14.72 0.10 5.36
N ILE A 335 -14.46 -0.23 6.63
CA ILE A 335 -15.50 -0.62 7.60
C ILE A 335 -16.13 0.60 8.26
N LYS A 336 -15.33 1.54 8.70
CA LYS A 336 -15.76 2.72 9.47
C LYS A 336 -14.98 3.95 9.01
N SER A 337 -15.07 4.23 7.72
CA SER A 337 -14.40 5.40 7.16
C SER A 337 -14.86 6.66 7.89
N PRO A 338 -13.94 7.44 8.47
CA PRO A 338 -14.29 8.73 9.02
C PRO A 338 -14.85 9.64 7.91
N TYR A 339 -15.69 10.59 8.30
CA TYR A 339 -16.26 11.53 7.37
C TYR A 339 -15.46 12.83 7.36
N ILE A 340 -15.32 13.42 6.19
CA ILE A 340 -14.77 14.75 6.00
C ILE A 340 -15.90 15.67 5.55
N THR A 341 -16.15 16.71 6.34
CA THR A 341 -17.25 17.66 6.09
C THR A 341 -16.82 18.86 5.27
N ASN A 342 -15.58 19.27 5.41
CA ASN A 342 -15.04 20.47 4.80
C ASN A 342 -14.41 20.21 3.42
N PRO A 343 -14.40 21.23 2.54
CA PRO A 343 -13.69 21.13 1.27
C PRO A 343 -12.17 21.13 1.48
N ILE A 344 -11.47 20.39 0.61
CA ILE A 344 -10.02 20.43 0.55
C ILE A 344 -9.60 21.78 -0.05
N PRO A 345 -8.67 22.51 0.58
CA PRO A 345 -8.15 23.75 0.01
C PRO A 345 -7.43 23.49 -1.32
N ARG A 346 -7.18 24.56 -2.06
CA ARG A 346 -6.38 24.49 -3.30
C ARG A 346 -4.90 24.28 -2.96
N VAL A 347 -4.50 23.01 -2.90
CA VAL A 347 -3.16 22.57 -2.51
C VAL A 347 -2.63 21.51 -3.47
N LYS A 348 -1.37 21.12 -3.34
CA LYS A 348 -0.84 19.99 -4.09
C LYS A 348 -1.57 18.70 -3.70
N VAL A 349 -1.64 17.75 -4.64
CA VAL A 349 -2.28 16.44 -4.38
C VAL A 349 -1.68 15.77 -3.15
N ARG A 350 -0.34 15.78 -2.97
CA ARG A 350 0.31 15.19 -1.80
C ARG A 350 -0.09 15.90 -0.48
N GLU A 351 -0.24 17.21 -0.50
CA GLU A 351 -0.71 17.96 0.66
C GLU A 351 -2.16 17.64 0.98
N ALA A 352 -3.01 17.51 -0.06
CA ALA A 352 -4.39 17.08 0.09
C ALA A 352 -4.49 15.70 0.74
N LEU A 353 -3.70 14.72 0.29
CA LEU A 353 -3.65 13.39 0.88
C LEU A 353 -3.15 13.43 2.34
N GLN A 354 -2.14 14.26 2.63
CA GLN A 354 -1.65 14.42 4.00
C GLN A 354 -2.68 15.08 4.91
N LEU A 355 -3.42 16.09 4.43
CA LEU A 355 -4.53 16.69 5.18
C LEU A 355 -5.61 15.66 5.50
N ILE A 356 -5.96 14.82 4.51
CA ILE A 356 -6.92 13.73 4.71
C ILE A 356 -6.41 12.72 5.74
N ALA A 357 -5.15 12.27 5.61
CA ALA A 357 -4.53 11.34 6.54
C ALA A 357 -4.53 11.89 7.97
N ASN A 358 -4.11 13.13 8.14
CA ASN A 358 -4.08 13.78 9.46
C ASN A 358 -5.48 13.93 10.05
N ALA A 359 -6.49 14.31 9.24
CA ALA A 359 -7.87 14.44 9.71
C ALA A 359 -8.47 13.09 10.10
N SER A 360 -8.09 12.02 9.43
CA SER A 360 -8.57 10.66 9.68
C SER A 360 -7.72 9.85 10.67
N ARG A 361 -6.72 10.46 11.26
CA ARG A 361 -5.80 9.80 12.22
C ARG A 361 -5.04 8.63 11.61
N ALA A 362 -4.78 8.71 10.32
CA ALA A 362 -4.03 7.70 9.58
C ALA A 362 -2.56 8.07 9.41
N ILE A 363 -1.74 7.06 9.26
CA ILE A 363 -0.36 7.21 8.82
C ILE A 363 -0.35 7.01 7.31
N LEU A 364 0.10 8.05 6.60
CA LEU A 364 0.33 8.01 5.18
C LEU A 364 1.78 7.58 4.93
N SER A 365 1.96 6.57 4.11
CA SER A 365 3.28 6.05 3.72
C SER A 365 3.23 5.49 2.30
N ILE A 366 4.39 5.22 1.74
CA ILE A 366 4.52 4.43 0.51
C ILE A 366 4.95 3.03 0.96
N ASP A 367 4.25 2.01 0.50
CA ASP A 367 4.61 0.63 0.76
C ASP A 367 5.75 0.15 -0.17
N ARG A 368 6.24 -1.06 0.07
CA ARG A 368 7.34 -1.62 -0.71
C ARG A 368 6.95 -1.99 -2.15
N ASP A 369 5.67 -2.12 -2.43
CA ASP A 369 5.14 -2.31 -3.78
C ASP A 369 4.97 -0.98 -4.53
N GLY A 370 5.27 0.13 -3.87
CA GLY A 370 5.16 1.47 -4.43
C GLY A 370 3.72 2.00 -4.44
N LYS A 371 2.85 1.45 -3.61
CA LYS A 371 1.48 1.93 -3.42
C LYS A 371 1.41 2.94 -2.28
N LEU A 372 0.53 3.90 -2.41
CA LEU A 372 0.20 4.80 -1.32
C LEU A 372 -0.57 4.00 -0.26
N SER A 373 -0.04 3.95 0.94
CA SER A 373 -0.62 3.21 2.05
C SER A 373 -1.16 4.16 3.10
N LEU A 374 -2.45 4.02 3.44
CA LEU A 374 -3.05 4.66 4.61
C LEU A 374 -3.39 3.56 5.61
N LYS A 375 -2.65 3.55 6.70
CA LYS A 375 -2.80 2.54 7.76
C LYS A 375 -3.12 3.20 9.09
N THR A 376 -3.86 2.48 9.91
CA THR A 376 -3.99 2.82 11.32
C THR A 376 -2.63 2.63 12.00
N ARG A 377 -2.42 3.34 13.09
CA ARG A 377 -1.15 3.26 13.85
C ARG A 377 -0.93 1.89 14.50
N PHE A 378 -2.00 1.11 14.68
CA PHE A 378 -1.97 -0.14 15.43
C PHE A 378 -1.71 -1.34 14.54
N LYS A 379 -0.78 -2.20 14.95
CA LYS A 379 -0.50 -3.48 14.33
C LYS A 379 -0.66 -4.58 15.39
N PRO A 380 -1.83 -5.22 15.50
CA PRO A 380 -2.01 -6.34 16.43
C PRO A 380 -1.05 -7.48 16.08
N THR A 381 -0.25 -7.89 17.03
CA THR A 381 0.81 -8.88 16.82
C THR A 381 0.71 -10.08 17.73
N ILE A 382 -0.02 -9.96 18.85
CA ILE A 382 -0.20 -11.05 19.80
C ILE A 382 -1.26 -12.00 19.28
N SER A 383 -0.86 -13.22 18.93
CA SER A 383 -1.83 -14.28 18.67
C SER A 383 -2.51 -14.67 19.97
N ILE A 384 -3.83 -14.54 20.02
CA ILE A 384 -4.61 -14.90 21.19
C ILE A 384 -4.42 -16.39 21.52
N TRP A 385 -4.18 -17.22 20.52
CA TRP A 385 -4.00 -18.65 20.66
C TRP A 385 -2.67 -19.09 21.25
N GLU A 386 -1.63 -18.30 21.08
CA GLU A 386 -0.26 -18.69 21.41
C GLU A 386 0.24 -18.08 22.72
N GLN A 387 -0.48 -17.13 23.30
CA GLN A 387 0.01 -16.33 24.42
C GLN A 387 -0.64 -16.69 25.77
N ASN A 388 0.16 -16.62 26.81
CA ASN A 388 -0.26 -16.88 28.19
C ASN A 388 -0.99 -15.72 28.87
N ILE A 389 -1.06 -14.56 28.26
CA ILE A 389 -1.63 -13.34 28.86
C ILE A 389 -3.16 -13.35 28.90
N ALA A 390 -3.77 -14.23 28.13
CA ALA A 390 -5.21 -14.31 28.05
C ALA A 390 -5.70 -15.72 28.32
N LYS A 391 -6.70 -15.84 29.19
CA LYS A 391 -7.43 -17.08 29.43
C LYS A 391 -8.79 -16.94 28.76
N TRP A 392 -9.07 -17.87 27.87
CA TRP A 392 -10.40 -17.98 27.30
C TRP A 392 -11.34 -18.70 28.28
N GLY A 393 -12.59 -18.37 28.28
CA GLY A 393 -13.57 -19.21 28.93
C GLY A 393 -14.46 -18.56 29.94
N ASN A 394 -14.18 -18.24 31.11
CA ASN A 394 -15.12 -17.88 32.16
C ASN A 394 -15.59 -16.41 32.20
N ILE A 395 -15.76 -15.81 31.05
CA ILE A 395 -16.19 -14.41 30.94
C ILE A 395 -17.61 -14.19 31.52
N GLN A 396 -18.33 -15.27 31.72
CA GLN A 396 -19.71 -15.19 32.16
C GLN A 396 -19.93 -14.46 33.49
N ASN A 397 -19.02 -14.62 34.43
CA ASN A 397 -19.17 -13.97 35.74
C ASN A 397 -19.08 -12.44 35.60
N ILE A 398 -18.33 -11.95 34.62
CA ILE A 398 -18.21 -10.53 34.29
C ILE A 398 -19.47 -10.04 33.58
N TYR A 399 -20.11 -10.87 32.79
CA TYR A 399 -21.26 -10.51 31.95
C TYR A 399 -22.62 -10.81 32.52
N GLY A 400 -22.67 -11.66 33.53
CA GLY A 400 -23.95 -12.21 34.04
C GLY A 400 -24.69 -13.10 33.04
N LYS A 401 -24.00 -13.68 32.04
CA LYS A 401 -24.56 -14.62 31.07
C LYS A 401 -24.18 -16.05 31.40
N LYS A 402 -24.84 -17.02 30.79
CA LYS A 402 -24.59 -18.45 31.05
C LYS A 402 -23.16 -18.86 30.67
N LYS A 403 -22.51 -19.59 31.56
CA LYS A 403 -21.14 -20.08 31.40
C LYS A 403 -21.03 -20.94 30.16
N ALA A 404 -19.94 -20.76 29.41
CA ALA A 404 -19.61 -21.68 28.33
C ALA A 404 -19.47 -23.11 28.87
N THR A 405 -20.25 -24.03 28.35
CA THR A 405 -20.31 -25.42 28.82
C THR A 405 -19.41 -26.35 28.01
N ARG A 406 -18.86 -25.89 26.89
CA ARG A 406 -18.03 -26.68 26.00
C ARG A 406 -16.80 -25.94 25.60
N GLU A 407 -15.70 -26.63 25.49
CA GLU A 407 -14.43 -26.17 24.96
C GLU A 407 -14.36 -26.46 23.45
N TYR A 408 -13.64 -25.63 22.75
CA TYR A 408 -13.40 -25.76 21.32
C TYR A 408 -11.94 -26.10 21.08
N ALA A 409 -11.71 -27.03 20.21
CA ALA A 409 -10.38 -27.37 19.78
C ALA A 409 -9.99 -26.45 18.60
N ILE A 410 -8.75 -26.03 18.59
CA ILE A 410 -8.11 -25.50 17.39
C ILE A 410 -8.08 -26.64 16.38
N LEU A 411 -8.59 -26.38 15.19
CA LEU A 411 -8.52 -27.36 14.10
C LEU A 411 -7.16 -27.26 13.41
N HIS A 412 -6.16 -27.62 14.16
CA HIS A 412 -4.78 -27.72 13.73
C HIS A 412 -4.33 -29.16 13.86
N ASP A 413 -3.35 -29.61 13.09
CA ASP A 413 -2.83 -30.98 13.19
C ASP A 413 -2.29 -31.28 14.60
N ASP A 414 -1.84 -30.26 15.33
CA ASP A 414 -1.38 -30.35 16.71
C ASP A 414 -2.46 -30.18 17.76
N ALA A 415 -3.72 -30.18 17.38
CA ALA A 415 -4.84 -29.94 18.31
C ALA A 415 -4.88 -30.97 19.49
N VAL A 416 -4.29 -32.11 19.30
CA VAL A 416 -4.21 -33.19 20.33
C VAL A 416 -3.25 -32.84 21.47
N THR A 417 -2.26 -31.99 21.21
CA THR A 417 -1.23 -31.59 22.18
C THR A 417 -1.53 -30.25 22.83
N VAL A 418 -2.62 -29.65 22.43
CA VAL A 418 -3.05 -28.34 22.85
C VAL A 418 -3.49 -28.38 24.30
N ASP A 419 -2.88 -27.59 25.15
CA ASP A 419 -3.33 -27.44 26.53
C ASP A 419 -4.71 -26.78 26.58
N GLY A 420 -5.35 -26.83 27.76
CA GLY A 420 -6.69 -26.30 27.94
C GLY A 420 -6.90 -24.86 27.49
N ARG A 421 -5.83 -24.11 27.29
CA ARG A 421 -5.86 -22.71 26.84
C ARG A 421 -6.22 -22.55 25.36
N GLN A 422 -6.07 -23.60 24.59
CA GLN A 422 -6.33 -23.58 23.16
C GLN A 422 -7.71 -24.15 22.81
N LYS A 423 -8.51 -24.49 23.83
CA LYS A 423 -9.84 -25.00 23.66
C LYS A 423 -10.83 -23.98 24.14
N PHE A 424 -11.24 -23.11 23.25
CA PHE A 424 -12.07 -22.02 23.69
C PHE A 424 -13.17 -21.65 22.77
N TYR A 425 -14.29 -22.19 23.02
CA TYR A 425 -15.49 -21.63 22.46
C TYR A 425 -16.62 -21.77 23.42
N PRO A 426 -17.15 -20.68 23.93
CA PRO A 426 -18.44 -20.72 24.59
C PRO A 426 -19.48 -21.02 23.53
N ARG A 427 -19.91 -22.23 23.46
CA ARG A 427 -20.90 -22.66 22.50
C ARG A 427 -22.02 -23.43 23.11
N ASN A 428 -23.18 -23.31 22.56
CA ASN A 428 -24.27 -24.18 22.93
C ASN A 428 -24.29 -25.34 21.98
N GLU A 429 -24.28 -25.52 20.89
CA GLU A 429 -24.39 -26.69 20.03
C GLU A 429 -23.87 -26.39 18.64
N VAL A 430 -22.59 -26.41 18.46
CA VAL A 430 -22.02 -26.04 17.18
C VAL A 430 -21.12 -27.12 16.67
N ASP A 431 -21.22 -27.46 15.45
CA ASP A 431 -20.28 -28.34 14.79
C ASP A 431 -18.99 -27.59 14.42
N LEU A 432 -17.87 -28.21 14.72
CA LEU A 432 -16.59 -27.70 14.28
C LEU A 432 -16.37 -28.15 12.84
N ILE A 433 -16.10 -27.17 11.99
CA ILE A 433 -15.69 -27.43 10.62
C ILE A 433 -14.18 -27.47 10.61
N LYS A 434 -13.62 -28.55 10.09
CA LYS A 434 -12.18 -28.71 9.97
C LYS A 434 -11.62 -27.68 8.98
N SER A 435 -10.65 -26.90 9.42
CA SER A 435 -9.87 -25.96 8.61
C SER A 435 -8.40 -26.36 8.66
N GLU A 436 -7.67 -26.20 7.58
CA GLU A 436 -6.25 -26.57 7.54
C GLU A 436 -5.37 -25.64 8.38
N THR A 437 -5.84 -24.45 8.75
CA THR A 437 -5.00 -23.41 9.34
C THR A 437 -5.58 -22.73 10.58
N GLY A 438 -6.67 -23.23 11.18
CA GLY A 438 -7.22 -22.50 12.30
C GLY A 438 -8.50 -23.05 12.89
N PHE A 439 -9.38 -22.18 13.30
CA PHE A 439 -10.67 -22.53 13.86
C PHE A 439 -11.77 -22.51 12.84
N ALA A 440 -12.70 -23.41 13.02
CA ALA A 440 -13.97 -23.31 12.34
C ALA A 440 -15.10 -23.47 13.34
N THR A 441 -16.04 -22.54 13.38
CA THR A 441 -17.24 -22.65 14.17
C THR A 441 -18.46 -22.40 13.31
N VAL A 442 -19.45 -23.26 13.44
CA VAL A 442 -20.78 -23.00 12.92
C VAL A 442 -21.54 -22.23 14.00
N ILE A 443 -22.03 -21.05 13.68
CA ILE A 443 -22.82 -20.23 14.59
C ILE A 443 -24.28 -20.48 14.26
N THR A 444 -24.95 -21.21 15.15
CA THR A 444 -26.38 -21.54 14.97
C THR A 444 -27.30 -20.61 15.74
N ASP A 445 -26.76 -19.79 16.64
CA ASP A 445 -27.52 -18.80 17.38
C ASP A 445 -26.71 -17.53 17.70
N THR A 446 -27.41 -16.47 18.08
CA THR A 446 -26.84 -15.15 18.41
C THR A 446 -26.07 -15.12 19.74
N ASN A 447 -25.98 -16.25 20.46
CA ASN A 447 -25.27 -16.35 21.73
C ASN A 447 -23.86 -16.93 21.60
N SER A 448 -23.50 -17.39 20.44
CA SER A 448 -22.14 -17.89 20.18
C SER A 448 -21.14 -16.73 20.10
N PHE A 449 -20.03 -16.88 20.80
CA PHE A 449 -18.98 -15.85 20.84
C PHE A 449 -17.60 -16.46 21.09
N ILE A 450 -16.57 -15.76 20.69
CA ILE A 450 -15.20 -15.99 21.11
C ILE A 450 -14.91 -14.96 22.20
N GLY A 451 -14.40 -15.41 23.33
CA GLY A 451 -14.16 -14.55 24.47
C GLY A 451 -12.76 -14.66 25.04
N LEU A 452 -12.36 -13.62 25.74
CA LEU A 452 -11.06 -13.48 26.36
C LEU A 452 -11.27 -12.85 27.74
N GLU A 453 -10.65 -13.41 28.75
CA GLU A 453 -10.61 -12.88 30.10
C GLU A 453 -9.14 -12.65 30.50
N LEU A 454 -8.84 -11.46 30.94
CA LEU A 454 -7.51 -11.05 31.38
C LEU A 454 -7.41 -11.16 32.91
N ASP A 455 -6.22 -11.45 33.40
CA ASP A 455 -5.94 -11.49 34.86
C ASP A 455 -5.94 -10.08 35.45
N VAL A 456 -5.58 -9.06 34.66
CA VAL A 456 -5.54 -7.64 35.02
C VAL A 456 -6.16 -6.80 33.92
N GLU A 457 -6.73 -5.67 34.28
CA GLU A 457 -7.26 -4.71 33.34
C GLU A 457 -6.14 -4.14 32.46
N ARG A 458 -6.31 -4.22 31.14
CA ARG A 458 -5.32 -3.73 30.17
C ARG A 458 -6.00 -3.02 29.00
N LYS A 459 -5.28 -2.06 28.44
CA LYS A 459 -5.71 -1.37 27.23
C LYS A 459 -5.02 -1.98 26.01
N TYR A 460 -5.82 -2.44 25.06
CA TYR A 460 -5.35 -2.87 23.74
C TYR A 460 -5.92 -1.96 22.66
N TYR A 461 -5.12 -1.67 21.66
CA TYR A 461 -5.46 -0.66 20.65
C TYR A 461 -5.90 -1.26 19.33
N GLY A 462 -5.76 -2.54 19.14
CA GLY A 462 -6.13 -3.19 17.89
C GLY A 462 -6.47 -4.67 18.03
N LEU A 463 -7.32 -5.13 17.14
CA LEU A 463 -7.72 -6.52 16.96
C LEU A 463 -7.54 -6.89 15.48
N HIS A 464 -6.85 -7.98 15.22
CA HIS A 464 -6.69 -8.54 13.89
C HIS A 464 -7.40 -9.88 13.82
N ILE A 465 -8.22 -10.08 12.81
CA ILE A 465 -8.95 -11.33 12.58
C ILE A 465 -8.72 -11.78 11.14
N GLU A 466 -8.37 -13.05 11.00
CA GLU A 466 -8.31 -13.75 9.71
C GLU A 466 -9.43 -14.79 9.68
N PHE A 467 -10.38 -14.60 8.77
CA PHE A 467 -11.45 -15.57 8.57
C PHE A 467 -11.02 -16.65 7.57
N GLY A 468 -11.63 -17.82 7.69
CA GLY A 468 -11.55 -18.87 6.69
C GLY A 468 -12.53 -18.67 5.54
N ASP A 469 -13.14 -19.75 5.07
CA ASP A 469 -14.00 -19.70 3.89
C ASP A 469 -15.41 -19.17 4.16
N ALA A 470 -15.83 -19.18 5.42
CA ALA A 470 -17.14 -18.67 5.81
C ALA A 470 -17.00 -17.35 6.60
N LEU A 471 -17.65 -16.32 6.10
CA LEU A 471 -17.67 -14.98 6.71
C LEU A 471 -18.99 -14.76 7.43
N PRO A 472 -18.97 -14.14 8.66
CA PRO A 472 -20.20 -13.74 9.32
C PRO A 472 -20.84 -12.54 8.58
N SER A 473 -22.13 -12.36 8.75
CA SER A 473 -22.84 -11.19 8.20
C SER A 473 -22.49 -9.89 8.91
N SER A 474 -22.20 -9.98 10.21
CA SER A 474 -21.70 -8.88 11.03
C SER A 474 -20.98 -9.42 12.27
N MET A 475 -20.31 -8.54 12.98
CA MET A 475 -19.56 -8.88 14.18
C MET A 475 -19.73 -7.79 15.24
N ASP A 476 -20.01 -8.20 16.49
CA ASP A 476 -20.04 -7.31 17.66
C ASP A 476 -18.81 -7.60 18.53
N ILE A 477 -18.02 -6.57 18.79
CA ILE A 477 -16.87 -6.62 19.71
C ILE A 477 -17.27 -5.88 20.97
N LEU A 478 -17.31 -6.56 22.08
CA LEU A 478 -17.74 -6.04 23.39
C LEU A 478 -16.57 -6.10 24.37
N ALA A 479 -16.12 -4.97 24.84
CA ALA A 479 -15.14 -4.85 25.92
C ALA A 479 -15.85 -4.60 27.26
N ILE A 480 -15.28 -5.16 28.33
CA ILE A 480 -15.82 -5.06 29.68
C ILE A 480 -14.70 -4.74 30.66
N SER A 481 -14.85 -3.63 31.33
CA SER A 481 -13.91 -3.16 32.34
C SER A 481 -14.17 -3.83 33.71
N SER A 482 -13.25 -3.67 34.64
CA SER A 482 -13.34 -4.21 36.00
C SER A 482 -14.56 -3.67 36.79
N ASP A 483 -14.96 -2.44 36.51
CA ASP A 483 -16.19 -1.83 37.06
C ASP A 483 -17.50 -2.33 36.42
N LYS A 484 -17.40 -3.30 35.48
CA LYS A 484 -18.51 -3.84 34.69
C LYS A 484 -19.08 -2.88 33.65
N SER A 485 -18.45 -1.75 33.40
CA SER A 485 -18.80 -0.91 32.28
C SER A 485 -18.56 -1.66 30.96
N ARG A 486 -19.35 -1.34 29.94
CA ARG A 486 -19.36 -2.05 28.65
C ARG A 486 -19.24 -1.07 27.51
N GLU A 487 -18.35 -1.40 26.59
CA GLU A 487 -18.22 -0.68 25.34
C GLU A 487 -18.38 -1.67 24.17
N THR A 488 -19.11 -1.29 23.13
CA THR A 488 -19.37 -2.20 22.00
C THR A 488 -19.10 -1.50 20.68
N ILE A 489 -18.43 -2.23 19.77
CA ILE A 489 -18.24 -1.85 18.38
C ILE A 489 -18.93 -2.90 17.51
N THR A 490 -19.86 -2.47 16.65
CA THR A 490 -20.51 -3.36 15.67
C THR A 490 -19.91 -3.13 14.29
N ILE A 491 -19.55 -4.20 13.61
CA ILE A 491 -18.93 -4.20 12.29
C ILE A 491 -19.83 -4.98 11.34
N THR A 492 -20.28 -4.32 10.28
CA THR A 492 -21.23 -4.88 9.29
C THR A 492 -20.57 -5.26 7.97
N ASN A 493 -19.45 -4.63 7.64
CA ASN A 493 -18.69 -4.99 6.43
C ASN A 493 -17.55 -5.92 6.83
N ILE A 494 -17.75 -7.22 6.61
CA ILE A 494 -16.76 -8.23 6.97
C ILE A 494 -15.91 -8.57 5.74
N GLU A 495 -14.60 -8.48 5.91
CA GLU A 495 -13.60 -8.93 4.93
C GLU A 495 -12.84 -10.15 5.48
N LYS A 496 -12.22 -10.92 4.59
CA LYS A 496 -11.50 -12.15 4.96
C LYS A 496 -10.35 -11.88 5.96
N ILE A 497 -9.70 -10.73 5.84
CA ILE A 497 -8.64 -10.28 6.76
C ILE A 497 -8.98 -8.87 7.22
N MET A 498 -9.04 -8.67 8.52
CA MET A 498 -9.45 -7.40 9.11
C MET A 498 -8.52 -7.00 10.24
N THR A 499 -8.12 -5.73 10.25
CA THR A 499 -7.47 -5.09 11.40
C THR A 499 -8.35 -3.97 11.90
N ILE A 500 -8.77 -4.05 13.15
CA ILE A 500 -9.77 -3.19 13.75
C ILE A 500 -9.14 -2.42 14.90
N PRO A 501 -9.03 -1.09 14.84
CA PRO A 501 -8.64 -0.29 15.99
C PRO A 501 -9.68 -0.43 17.12
N LEU A 502 -9.18 -0.69 18.32
CA LEU A 502 -9.99 -0.72 19.53
C LEU A 502 -9.83 0.61 20.26
N GLU A 503 -10.85 1.43 20.22
CA GLU A 503 -10.90 2.71 20.95
C GLU A 503 -11.51 2.55 22.36
N PHE A 504 -11.46 1.34 22.89
CA PHE A 504 -11.96 1.03 24.23
C PHE A 504 -11.05 1.62 25.33
N LYS A 505 -11.62 1.85 26.48
CA LYS A 505 -10.84 2.00 27.71
C LYS A 505 -10.12 0.69 28.04
N ALA A 506 -9.33 0.67 29.12
CA ALA A 506 -8.80 -0.58 29.62
C ALA A 506 -9.94 -1.56 29.96
N PHE A 507 -9.75 -2.85 29.69
CA PHE A 507 -10.76 -3.86 29.90
C PHE A 507 -10.17 -5.16 30.48
N MET A 508 -11.02 -5.93 31.18
CA MET A 508 -10.69 -7.27 31.67
C MET A 508 -11.28 -8.37 30.80
N GLY A 509 -12.33 -8.09 30.08
CA GLY A 509 -12.99 -9.06 29.22
C GLY A 509 -13.26 -8.52 27.83
N LEU A 510 -13.03 -9.35 26.82
CA LEU A 510 -13.37 -9.07 25.44
C LEU A 510 -14.25 -10.20 24.89
N LEU A 511 -15.34 -9.83 24.26
CA LEU A 511 -16.23 -10.76 23.57
C LEU A 511 -16.33 -10.37 22.10
N ILE A 512 -16.14 -11.35 21.24
CA ILE A 512 -16.39 -11.20 19.81
C ILE A 512 -17.54 -12.12 19.44
N ARG A 513 -18.66 -11.53 19.07
CA ARG A 513 -19.86 -12.23 18.64
C ARG A 513 -19.98 -12.14 17.13
N PHE A 514 -20.15 -13.27 16.50
CA PHE A 514 -20.38 -13.34 15.05
C PHE A 514 -21.87 -13.53 14.79
N ASN A 515 -22.43 -12.74 13.88
CA ASN A 515 -23.82 -12.85 13.46
C ASN A 515 -23.88 -13.50 12.07
N GLY A 516 -24.84 -14.36 11.85
CA GLY A 516 -25.00 -15.13 10.61
C GLY A 516 -25.17 -16.61 10.90
N GLU A 517 -25.09 -17.45 9.86
CA GLU A 517 -25.28 -18.89 10.02
C GLU A 517 -24.04 -19.57 10.60
N TYR A 518 -22.87 -19.23 10.09
CA TYR A 518 -21.58 -19.74 10.58
C TYR A 518 -20.42 -18.83 10.18
N ALA A 519 -19.32 -18.96 10.90
CA ALA A 519 -18.06 -18.28 10.56
C ALA A 519 -16.89 -19.23 10.80
N THR A 520 -15.89 -19.15 9.94
CA THR A 520 -14.59 -19.81 10.14
C THR A 520 -13.55 -18.77 10.51
N VAL A 521 -12.78 -19.01 11.55
CA VAL A 521 -11.76 -18.09 12.05
C VAL A 521 -10.43 -18.79 12.08
N ASN A 522 -9.49 -18.33 11.27
CA ASN A 522 -8.15 -18.90 11.16
C ASN A 522 -7.21 -18.33 12.21
N ASN A 523 -7.32 -17.01 12.48
CA ASN A 523 -6.41 -16.35 13.40
C ASN A 523 -7.09 -15.15 14.08
N ILE A 524 -6.74 -14.90 15.34
CA ILE A 524 -7.11 -13.68 16.07
C ILE A 524 -5.87 -13.18 16.81
N LYS A 525 -5.51 -11.93 16.57
CA LYS A 525 -4.41 -11.24 17.26
C LYS A 525 -4.95 -10.02 17.97
N LEU A 526 -4.48 -9.77 19.18
CA LEU A 526 -4.88 -8.63 20.00
C LEU A 526 -3.64 -7.85 20.42
N GLY A 527 -3.81 -6.55 20.56
CA GLY A 527 -2.73 -5.65 20.97
C GLY A 527 -1.81 -5.26 19.83
N ASP A 528 -0.81 -4.49 20.17
CA ASP A 528 0.19 -3.95 19.27
C ASP A 528 1.63 -4.21 19.79
N GLU A 529 1.78 -5.27 20.55
CA GLU A 529 3.10 -5.77 20.92
C GLU A 529 3.79 -6.38 19.70
N THR A 530 5.11 -6.37 19.73
CA THR A 530 5.94 -6.93 18.67
C THR A 530 6.76 -8.11 19.20
N ASP A 531 7.05 -9.06 18.32
CA ASP A 531 8.03 -10.12 18.57
C ASP A 531 9.46 -9.75 18.12
N PHE A 532 9.63 -8.52 17.59
CA PHE A 532 10.88 -8.06 17.03
C PHE A 532 11.74 -7.36 18.08
N THR A 533 12.79 -8.05 18.51
CA THR A 533 13.74 -7.53 19.48
C THR A 533 15.08 -7.19 18.81
N ILE A 534 15.60 -6.01 19.06
CA ILE A 534 16.98 -5.63 18.72
C ILE A 534 17.83 -5.83 19.96
N GLY A 535 18.63 -6.89 19.94
CA GLY A 535 19.55 -7.21 21.02
C GLY A 535 20.83 -6.36 20.96
N LYS A 536 21.59 -6.35 22.06
CA LYS A 536 22.88 -5.63 22.12
C LYS A 536 23.86 -6.05 21.02
N TRP A 537 23.83 -7.30 20.63
CA TRP A 537 24.68 -7.85 19.54
C TRP A 537 24.29 -7.34 18.15
N ASP A 538 23.08 -6.84 18.01
CA ASP A 538 22.59 -6.28 16.75
C ASP A 538 22.92 -4.80 16.59
N MET A 539 23.35 -4.15 17.68
CA MET A 539 23.70 -2.75 17.71
C MET A 539 25.19 -2.57 17.40
N LEU A 540 25.51 -1.82 16.37
CA LEU A 540 26.89 -1.44 16.01
C LEU A 540 27.37 -0.20 16.73
N SER A 541 26.47 0.57 17.26
CA SER A 541 26.77 1.73 18.13
C SER A 541 25.83 1.73 19.33
N SER A 542 26.28 2.30 20.45
CA SER A 542 25.42 2.48 21.61
C SER A 542 24.25 3.41 21.27
N PRO A 543 23.02 3.07 21.68
CA PRO A 543 21.86 3.92 21.45
C PRO A 543 22.05 5.31 22.07
N LYS A 544 21.96 6.32 21.22
CA LYS A 544 21.97 7.71 21.64
C LYS A 544 20.56 8.13 22.01
N ALA A 545 20.31 8.36 23.29
CA ALA A 545 19.03 8.88 23.75
C ALA A 545 18.95 10.39 23.48
N ILE A 546 17.95 10.82 22.75
CA ILE A 546 17.69 12.22 22.44
C ILE A 546 16.40 12.61 23.13
N LYS A 547 16.50 13.44 24.16
CA LYS A 547 15.33 13.98 24.86
C LYS A 547 14.66 15.04 23.97
N GLN A 548 13.42 14.83 23.64
CA GLN A 548 12.60 15.81 22.94
C GLN A 548 12.08 16.87 23.90
N GLU A 549 11.80 18.04 23.37
CA GLU A 549 11.15 19.09 24.15
C GLU A 549 9.75 18.61 24.59
N GLN A 550 9.45 18.82 25.85
CA GLN A 550 8.16 18.43 26.44
C GLN A 550 7.02 19.22 25.79
N VAL A 551 5.93 18.52 25.49
CA VAL A 551 4.72 19.15 24.98
C VAL A 551 3.82 19.49 26.17
N LYS A 552 3.50 20.77 26.32
CA LYS A 552 2.55 21.27 27.32
C LYS A 552 1.12 20.94 26.92
N GLU A 553 0.78 21.30 25.70
CA GLU A 553 -0.58 21.15 25.22
C GLU A 553 -0.62 20.98 23.71
N ILE A 554 -1.68 20.35 23.23
CA ILE A 554 -2.02 20.19 21.83
C ILE A 554 -3.28 20.99 21.58
N VAL A 555 -3.22 21.91 20.62
CA VAL A 555 -4.33 22.73 20.18
C VAL A 555 -4.72 22.32 18.78
N VAL A 556 -5.91 21.79 18.61
CA VAL A 556 -6.46 21.41 17.29
C VAL A 556 -7.49 22.46 16.90
N LYS A 557 -7.28 23.10 15.74
CA LYS A 557 -8.24 24.05 15.18
C LYS A 557 -9.38 23.30 14.49
N CYS A 558 -10.61 23.59 14.90
CA CYS A 558 -11.84 23.09 14.29
C CYS A 558 -12.46 24.19 13.41
N TYR A 559 -12.62 23.88 12.13
CA TYR A 559 -13.08 24.82 11.11
C TYR A 559 -14.56 24.57 10.78
N GLN A 560 -15.44 25.41 11.32
CA GLN A 560 -16.89 25.26 11.15
C GLN A 560 -17.42 26.23 10.09
N TYR A 561 -17.81 25.72 8.93
CA TYR A 561 -18.41 26.48 7.86
C TYR A 561 -19.94 26.55 8.00
N ASN A 562 -20.49 27.76 7.98
CA ASN A 562 -21.93 27.97 8.04
C ASN A 562 -22.54 28.02 6.63
N LEU A 563 -22.89 26.85 6.09
CA LEU A 563 -23.48 26.69 4.76
C LEU A 563 -24.92 27.31 4.64
N LYS A 564 -25.56 27.60 5.77
CA LYS A 564 -26.93 28.12 5.77
C LYS A 564 -27.02 29.65 5.66
N ALA A 565 -25.91 30.34 5.81
CA ALA A 565 -25.84 31.79 5.79
C ALA A 565 -24.72 32.32 4.87
N PRO A 566 -24.71 31.98 3.56
CA PRO A 566 -23.71 32.52 2.64
C PRO A 566 -23.84 34.03 2.51
N VAL A 567 -22.70 34.72 2.32
CA VAL A 567 -22.61 36.17 2.18
C VAL A 567 -22.11 36.49 0.78
N SER A 568 -22.87 37.25 0.02
CA SER A 568 -22.47 37.74 -1.30
C SER A 568 -21.30 38.72 -1.17
N VAL A 569 -20.22 38.44 -1.86
CA VAL A 569 -19.00 39.27 -1.89
C VAL A 569 -18.54 39.51 -3.34
N PRO A 570 -17.89 40.64 -3.63
CA PRO A 570 -17.34 40.88 -4.96
C PRO A 570 -16.29 39.83 -5.32
N LEU A 571 -16.42 39.22 -6.50
CA LEU A 571 -15.43 38.35 -7.11
C LEU A 571 -14.49 39.16 -8.02
N VAL A 572 -15.08 39.96 -8.91
CA VAL A 572 -14.40 40.90 -9.77
C VAL A 572 -15.22 42.19 -9.80
N ASN A 573 -14.60 43.31 -9.53
CA ASN A 573 -15.23 44.62 -9.65
C ASN A 573 -14.21 45.60 -10.25
N THR A 574 -13.87 45.40 -11.53
CA THR A 574 -12.87 46.20 -12.22
C THR A 574 -13.24 46.38 -13.67
N GLU A 575 -12.74 47.48 -14.27
CA GLU A 575 -12.73 47.67 -15.70
C GLU A 575 -11.41 47.14 -16.26
N GLN A 576 -11.50 46.27 -17.26
CA GLN A 576 -10.33 45.63 -17.85
C GLN A 576 -10.50 45.33 -19.33
N ASP A 577 -9.39 45.26 -20.03
CA ASP A 577 -9.34 44.80 -21.41
C ASP A 577 -9.33 43.25 -21.42
N VAL A 578 -10.24 42.67 -22.18
CA VAL A 578 -10.39 41.22 -22.30
C VAL A 578 -10.24 40.76 -23.74
N VAL A 579 -9.80 39.55 -23.94
CA VAL A 579 -9.61 38.93 -25.24
C VAL A 579 -10.52 37.71 -25.34
N GLU A 580 -11.25 37.58 -26.44
CA GLU A 580 -12.10 36.43 -26.71
C GLU A 580 -11.32 35.11 -26.59
N GLY A 581 -11.92 34.14 -25.90
CA GLY A 581 -11.30 32.84 -25.65
C GLY A 581 -10.29 32.79 -24.48
N ALA A 582 -9.87 33.96 -23.96
CA ALA A 582 -8.95 34.00 -22.83
C ALA A 582 -9.62 33.40 -21.57
N ILE A 583 -8.82 32.64 -20.83
CA ILE A 583 -9.26 31.98 -19.57
C ILE A 583 -8.49 32.59 -18.40
N THR A 584 -9.20 33.01 -17.39
CA THR A 584 -8.62 33.58 -16.16
C THR A 584 -9.11 32.80 -14.93
N THR A 585 -8.18 32.38 -14.07
CA THR A 585 -8.51 31.77 -12.80
C THR A 585 -8.29 32.74 -11.65
N ILE A 586 -9.33 32.97 -10.87
CA ILE A 586 -9.34 33.82 -9.68
C ILE A 586 -9.25 32.91 -8.47
N ASN A 587 -8.17 33.05 -7.70
CA ASN A 587 -7.99 32.32 -6.46
C ASN A 587 -8.67 33.08 -5.31
N LEU A 588 -9.32 32.33 -4.43
CA LEU A 588 -10.05 32.85 -3.28
C LEU A 588 -9.40 32.40 -1.98
N ALA A 589 -9.29 33.28 -1.01
CA ALA A 589 -8.80 32.95 0.32
C ALA A 589 -9.86 32.20 1.14
N ASP A 590 -11.14 32.54 0.92
CA ASP A 590 -12.26 31.98 1.66
C ASP A 590 -13.05 31.00 0.80
N TYR A 591 -13.62 29.99 1.46
CA TYR A 591 -14.57 29.08 0.82
C TYR A 591 -15.77 29.86 0.26
N SER A 592 -15.99 29.70 -1.03
CA SER A 592 -17.08 30.39 -1.74
C SER A 592 -17.75 29.46 -2.75
N VAL A 593 -19.07 29.62 -2.91
CA VAL A 593 -19.90 28.79 -3.80
C VAL A 593 -20.52 29.63 -4.90
N GLY A 594 -20.43 29.12 -6.12
CA GLY A 594 -21.04 29.72 -7.29
C GLY A 594 -20.39 31.05 -7.74
N VAL A 595 -20.84 31.53 -8.88
CA VAL A 595 -20.55 32.85 -9.42
C VAL A 595 -21.86 33.45 -9.91
N VAL A 596 -22.16 34.66 -9.48
CA VAL A 596 -23.30 35.41 -9.98
C VAL A 596 -22.79 36.39 -11.02
N ILE A 597 -23.29 36.25 -12.24
CA ILE A 597 -22.98 37.10 -13.40
C ILE A 597 -24.21 37.99 -13.63
N PRO A 598 -24.09 39.31 -13.47
CA PRO A 598 -25.16 40.23 -13.87
C PRO A 598 -25.45 40.14 -15.35
N SER A 599 -26.70 40.43 -15.77
CA SER A 599 -27.12 40.34 -17.17
C SER A 599 -26.26 41.21 -18.15
N GLU A 600 -25.75 42.31 -17.67
CA GLU A 600 -24.79 43.15 -18.44
C GLU A 600 -23.46 42.49 -18.73
N ASN A 601 -23.03 41.56 -17.86
CA ASN A 601 -21.76 40.82 -18.00
C ASN A 601 -21.92 39.45 -18.67
N GLU A 602 -23.12 38.87 -18.74
CA GLU A 602 -23.38 37.56 -19.39
C GLU A 602 -22.89 37.47 -20.84
N PRO A 603 -22.96 38.52 -21.69
CA PRO A 603 -22.43 38.48 -23.03
C PRO A 603 -20.90 38.46 -23.11
N TRP A 604 -20.19 38.79 -22.03
CA TRP A 604 -18.76 38.99 -21.96
C TRP A 604 -18.01 37.83 -21.31
N VAL A 605 -18.65 37.12 -20.38
CA VAL A 605 -17.98 36.10 -19.57
C VAL A 605 -18.86 34.90 -19.32
N GLU A 606 -18.23 33.75 -19.20
CA GLU A 606 -18.86 32.50 -18.71
C GLU A 606 -17.99 31.83 -17.66
N VAL A 607 -18.61 31.07 -16.79
CA VAL A 607 -17.93 30.26 -15.79
C VAL A 607 -17.55 28.92 -16.41
N VAL A 608 -16.26 28.65 -16.53
CA VAL A 608 -15.74 27.36 -17.02
C VAL A 608 -15.63 26.35 -15.89
N LYS A 609 -15.14 26.81 -14.72
CA LYS A 609 -14.99 25.98 -13.54
C LYS A 609 -15.28 26.81 -12.29
N SER A 610 -16.05 26.23 -11.39
CA SER A 610 -16.27 26.79 -10.05
C SER A 610 -15.80 25.77 -9.01
N SER A 611 -14.89 26.19 -8.16
CA SER A 611 -14.33 25.40 -7.07
C SER A 611 -14.43 26.22 -5.77
N PRO A 612 -14.41 25.59 -4.60
CA PRO A 612 -14.53 26.27 -3.30
C PRO A 612 -13.54 27.44 -3.11
N PHE A 613 -12.33 27.31 -3.63
CA PHE A 613 -11.25 28.27 -3.45
C PHE A 613 -10.73 28.87 -4.76
N SER A 614 -11.41 28.63 -5.89
CA SER A 614 -11.08 29.26 -7.16
C SER A 614 -12.29 29.35 -8.08
N LYS A 615 -12.30 30.35 -8.98
CA LYS A 615 -13.28 30.51 -10.03
C LYS A 615 -12.56 30.75 -11.37
N THR A 616 -12.87 29.93 -12.37
CA THR A 616 -12.28 30.04 -13.70
C THR A 616 -13.31 30.59 -14.68
N LEU A 617 -12.98 31.68 -15.29
CA LEU A 617 -13.82 32.43 -16.23
C LEU A 617 -13.21 32.37 -17.64
N ARG A 618 -14.06 32.28 -18.66
CA ARG A 618 -13.69 32.46 -20.07
C ARG A 618 -14.36 33.71 -20.62
N PHE A 619 -13.62 34.51 -21.35
CA PHE A 619 -14.18 35.70 -22.02
C PHE A 619 -14.74 35.33 -23.39
N LYS A 620 -15.94 35.86 -23.71
CA LYS A 620 -16.67 35.56 -24.94
C LYS A 620 -16.45 36.61 -26.03
N LYS A 621 -15.84 37.77 -25.70
CA LYS A 621 -15.62 38.87 -26.59
C LYS A 621 -14.30 39.57 -26.29
N THR A 622 -13.74 40.23 -27.29
CA THR A 622 -12.60 41.11 -27.14
C THR A 622 -13.07 42.56 -26.97
N GLY A 623 -12.50 43.28 -26.02
CA GLY A 623 -12.80 44.67 -25.76
C GLY A 623 -12.63 45.07 -24.30
N ARG A 624 -12.91 46.32 -24.01
CA ARG A 624 -12.88 46.85 -22.64
C ARG A 624 -14.24 46.75 -21.99
N VAL A 625 -14.29 46.14 -20.81
CA VAL A 625 -15.52 45.88 -20.09
C VAL A 625 -15.35 46.10 -18.58
N LYS A 626 -16.37 46.68 -17.95
CA LYS A 626 -16.47 46.73 -16.52
C LYS A 626 -17.18 45.46 -16.04
N LEU A 627 -16.47 44.66 -15.30
CA LEU A 627 -17.01 43.41 -14.71
C LEU A 627 -17.43 43.65 -13.28
N ASN A 628 -18.66 43.21 -12.93
CA ASN A 628 -19.25 43.28 -11.58
C ASN A 628 -19.73 41.90 -11.15
N LEU A 629 -18.81 40.95 -11.02
CA LEU A 629 -19.13 39.58 -10.66
C LEU A 629 -19.10 39.41 -9.14
N THR A 630 -20.02 38.62 -8.60
CA THR A 630 -20.03 38.27 -7.18
C THR A 630 -19.98 36.75 -6.96
N THR A 631 -19.58 36.34 -5.77
CA THR A 631 -19.61 34.94 -5.31
C THR A 631 -20.16 34.89 -3.90
N ASN A 632 -20.70 33.74 -3.48
CA ASN A 632 -21.24 33.53 -2.16
C ASN A 632 -20.17 32.95 -1.23
N ARG A 633 -19.57 33.79 -0.40
CA ARG A 633 -18.63 33.38 0.64
C ARG A 633 -19.37 32.66 1.77
N ILE A 634 -18.82 31.52 2.20
CA ILE A 634 -19.33 30.76 3.34
C ILE A 634 -18.62 31.26 4.62
N PRO A 635 -19.35 31.75 5.61
CA PRO A 635 -18.75 32.22 6.87
C PRO A 635 -18.07 31.07 7.61
N LEU A 636 -16.87 31.33 8.11
CA LEU A 636 -16.07 30.40 8.87
C LEU A 636 -15.95 30.83 10.34
N THR A 637 -16.18 29.88 11.26
CA THR A 637 -15.84 30.00 12.66
C THR A 637 -14.75 29.01 13.00
N VAL A 638 -13.64 29.46 13.59
CA VAL A 638 -12.55 28.62 14.02
C VAL A 638 -12.57 28.50 15.54
N LEU A 639 -12.70 27.28 16.03
CA LEU A 639 -12.66 26.96 17.46
C LEU A 639 -11.36 26.22 17.79
N ASN A 640 -10.82 26.49 18.98
CA ASN A 640 -9.64 25.77 19.48
C ASN A 640 -10.09 24.68 20.44
N VAL A 641 -9.69 23.45 20.15
CA VAL A 641 -9.86 22.30 21.05
C VAL A 641 -8.48 22.00 21.64
N THR A 642 -8.35 22.10 22.95
CA THR A 642 -7.06 21.98 23.65
C THR A 642 -7.01 20.75 24.53
N LYS A 643 -5.96 19.95 24.38
CA LYS A 643 -5.61 18.83 25.25
C LYS A 643 -4.32 19.16 25.98
N THR A 644 -4.40 19.30 27.29
CA THR A 644 -3.22 19.56 28.15
C THR A 644 -2.54 18.24 28.48
N LEU A 645 -1.23 18.17 28.31
CA LEU A 645 -0.40 16.99 28.60
C LEU A 645 0.51 17.22 29.82
N ASN A 646 1.11 18.42 29.93
CA ASN A 646 2.05 18.75 30.99
C ASN A 646 1.84 20.19 31.46
N ARG A 647 2.44 20.53 32.63
CA ARG A 647 2.37 21.91 33.15
C ARG A 647 3.22 22.87 32.32
N GLU A 648 4.35 22.40 31.80
CA GLU A 648 5.32 23.20 31.06
C GLU A 648 5.69 22.53 29.74
N GLY A 649 6.23 23.26 28.81
CA GLY A 649 6.68 22.78 27.51
C GLY A 649 6.10 23.60 26.35
N LYS A 650 6.30 23.10 25.12
CA LYS A 650 5.79 23.75 23.91
C LYS A 650 4.33 23.42 23.64
N THR A 651 3.64 24.35 23.03
CA THR A 651 2.30 24.13 22.46
C THR A 651 2.45 23.62 21.02
N ILE A 652 1.76 22.53 20.70
CA ILE A 652 1.63 22.04 19.33
C ILE A 652 0.28 22.46 18.81
N THR A 653 0.27 23.27 17.76
CA THR A 653 -0.96 23.69 17.08
C THR A 653 -1.12 22.89 15.78
N VAL A 654 -2.27 22.24 15.62
CA VAL A 654 -2.66 21.54 14.41
C VAL A 654 -3.70 22.34 13.65
N GLU A 655 -3.33 22.77 12.47
CA GLU A 655 -4.18 23.51 11.55
C GLU A 655 -4.55 22.62 10.37
N ASN A 656 -5.68 21.95 10.47
CA ASN A 656 -6.18 21.12 9.39
C ASN A 656 -7.61 21.56 9.02
N PRO A 657 -7.78 22.23 7.87
CA PRO A 657 -9.08 22.77 7.46
C PRO A 657 -10.16 21.71 7.24
N LEU A 658 -9.78 20.42 7.16
CA LEU A 658 -10.73 19.32 7.00
C LEU A 658 -11.44 18.92 8.30
N ILE A 659 -10.95 19.39 9.45
CA ILE A 659 -11.55 19.11 10.76
C ILE A 659 -12.73 20.07 10.98
N GLY A 660 -13.94 19.56 10.81
CA GLY A 660 -15.18 20.35 10.84
C GLY A 660 -15.98 20.26 12.13
N THR A 661 -15.68 19.30 13.00
CA THR A 661 -16.43 19.08 14.25
C THR A 661 -15.54 19.05 15.48
N ILE A 662 -16.08 19.42 16.62
CA ILE A 662 -15.36 19.40 17.90
C ILE A 662 -14.94 17.97 18.24
N SER A 663 -15.81 16.99 18.01
CA SER A 663 -15.51 15.57 18.27
C SER A 663 -14.33 15.05 17.43
N GLU A 664 -14.24 15.43 16.16
CA GLU A 664 -13.08 15.08 15.32
C GLU A 664 -11.79 15.73 15.85
N ALA A 665 -11.88 16.99 16.27
CA ALA A 665 -10.74 17.69 16.86
C ALA A 665 -10.28 17.07 18.19
N GLU A 666 -11.20 16.66 19.07
CA GLU A 666 -10.91 15.95 20.31
C GLU A 666 -10.25 14.59 20.06
N ASN A 667 -10.80 13.81 19.12
CA ASN A 667 -10.24 12.52 18.74
C ASN A 667 -8.83 12.66 18.18
N LEU A 668 -8.58 13.69 17.36
CA LEU A 668 -7.23 13.96 16.86
C LEU A 668 -6.30 14.41 17.99
N ALA A 669 -6.75 15.28 18.89
CA ALA A 669 -5.96 15.73 20.02
C ALA A 669 -5.55 14.58 20.95
N ASN A 670 -6.46 13.64 21.21
CA ASN A 670 -6.17 12.44 22.01
C ASN A 670 -5.17 11.51 21.31
N TRP A 671 -5.36 11.26 20.01
CA TRP A 671 -4.41 10.45 19.22
C TRP A 671 -3.00 11.05 19.20
N LEU A 672 -2.89 12.38 19.10
CA LEU A 672 -1.62 13.08 19.18
C LEU A 672 -1.02 13.07 20.58
N ALA A 673 -1.86 13.10 21.61
CA ALA A 673 -1.41 12.99 23.00
C ALA A 673 -0.65 11.67 23.21
N ASP A 674 -1.18 10.56 22.71
CA ASP A 674 -0.51 9.26 22.77
C ASP A 674 0.84 9.28 22.01
N HIS A 675 0.92 10.00 20.89
CA HIS A 675 2.16 10.11 20.14
C HIS A 675 3.22 10.99 20.85
N TYR A 676 2.82 12.12 21.42
CA TYR A 676 3.73 13.08 22.07
C TYR A 676 3.95 12.81 23.55
N GLY A 677 3.29 11.83 24.13
CA GLY A 677 3.53 11.37 25.51
C GLY A 677 4.98 10.96 25.71
N SER A 678 5.57 10.30 24.73
CA SER A 678 6.97 9.90 24.81
C SER A 678 7.94 11.03 24.46
N LYS A 679 8.92 11.23 25.33
CA LYS A 679 9.91 12.31 25.26
C LYS A 679 11.28 11.87 24.74
N ILE A 680 11.49 10.58 24.52
CA ILE A 680 12.80 10.02 24.20
C ILE A 680 12.77 9.38 22.82
N ILE A 681 13.73 9.77 21.98
CA ILE A 681 14.03 9.10 20.72
C ILE A 681 15.41 8.47 20.86
N TYR A 682 15.55 7.21 20.48
CA TYR A 682 16.83 6.53 20.37
C TYR A 682 17.30 6.55 18.92
N GLU A 683 18.58 6.84 18.72
CA GLU A 683 19.27 6.77 17.43
C GLU A 683 20.50 5.90 17.58
N TYR A 684 20.64 4.89 16.72
CA TYR A 684 21.76 3.96 16.73
C TYR A 684 21.92 3.24 15.40
N ASP A 685 23.12 2.71 15.17
CA ASP A 685 23.46 1.89 14.04
C ASP A 685 23.26 0.41 14.37
N THR A 686 22.79 -0.34 13.40
CA THR A 686 22.51 -1.77 13.52
C THR A 686 23.19 -2.57 12.43
N ARG A 687 23.21 -3.89 12.60
CA ARG A 687 23.66 -4.85 11.57
C ARG A 687 22.77 -4.88 10.33
N GLY A 688 21.70 -4.06 10.29
CA GLY A 688 20.71 -3.99 9.21
C GLY A 688 19.66 -5.09 9.30
N PHE A 689 18.41 -4.69 9.17
CA PHE A 689 17.23 -5.56 9.18
C PHE A 689 16.35 -5.21 7.99
N PRO A 690 16.54 -5.93 6.85
CA PRO A 690 15.78 -5.65 5.63
C PRO A 690 14.26 -5.80 5.79
N GLU A 691 13.80 -6.59 6.77
CA GLU A 691 12.38 -6.81 7.05
C GLU A 691 11.70 -5.67 7.82
N LEU A 692 12.50 -4.75 8.40
CA LEU A 692 11.98 -3.68 9.26
C LEU A 692 11.50 -2.49 8.44
N ASP A 693 10.31 -1.99 8.75
CA ASP A 693 9.71 -0.80 8.14
C ASP A 693 9.58 0.35 9.15
N VAL A 694 9.41 1.56 8.64
CA VAL A 694 8.93 2.68 9.47
C VAL A 694 7.53 2.37 10.00
N ASN A 695 7.21 2.91 11.17
CA ASN A 695 6.00 2.63 11.96
C ASN A 695 5.90 1.18 12.50
N ASP A 696 6.97 0.40 12.42
CA ASP A 696 7.03 -0.86 13.16
C ASP A 696 7.36 -0.62 14.62
N TYR A 697 6.84 -1.49 15.49
CA TYR A 697 7.22 -1.54 16.88
C TYR A 697 8.36 -2.53 17.07
N ILE A 698 9.30 -2.17 17.93
CA ILE A 698 10.47 -2.99 18.26
C ILE A 698 10.69 -3.00 19.77
N TYR A 699 11.19 -4.09 20.29
CA TYR A 699 11.83 -4.13 21.59
C TYR A 699 13.30 -3.83 21.46
N GLN A 700 13.81 -3.00 22.34
CA GLN A 700 15.25 -2.68 22.44
C GLN A 700 15.78 -3.24 23.74
N GLU A 701 16.77 -4.13 23.65
CA GLU A 701 17.47 -4.62 24.81
C GLU A 701 18.31 -3.51 25.44
N ASN A 702 18.16 -3.29 26.75
CA ASN A 702 19.02 -2.42 27.54
C ASN A 702 19.28 -3.02 28.93
N ASP A 703 20.22 -2.41 29.70
CA ASP A 703 20.64 -2.97 31.00
C ASP A 703 19.65 -2.70 32.14
N TYR A 704 18.63 -1.87 31.92
CA TYR A 704 17.78 -1.36 32.99
C TYR A 704 16.31 -1.67 32.84
N THR A 705 15.86 -2.00 31.61
CA THR A 705 14.47 -2.29 31.32
C THR A 705 14.39 -3.47 30.35
N GLU A 706 13.75 -4.56 30.77
CA GLU A 706 13.66 -5.77 29.96
C GLU A 706 12.78 -5.60 28.71
N ASP A 707 11.77 -4.70 28.76
CA ASP A 707 10.73 -4.58 27.73
C ASP A 707 10.56 -3.14 27.21
N MET A 708 11.65 -2.52 26.78
CA MET A 708 11.54 -1.18 26.22
C MET A 708 11.01 -1.23 24.79
N GLN A 709 9.71 -0.97 24.63
CA GLN A 709 9.09 -0.85 23.34
C GLN A 709 9.35 0.52 22.70
N SER A 710 9.61 0.51 21.40
CA SER A 710 9.82 1.72 20.62
C SER A 710 9.16 1.63 19.25
N GLU A 711 8.67 2.76 18.74
CA GLU A 711 8.13 2.92 17.38
C GLU A 711 9.22 3.44 16.45
N VAL A 712 9.46 2.74 15.36
CA VAL A 712 10.46 3.12 14.35
C VAL A 712 9.94 4.30 13.53
N THR A 713 10.60 5.45 13.64
CA THR A 713 10.21 6.66 12.90
C THR A 713 11.04 6.90 11.65
N ASN A 714 12.26 6.36 11.61
CA ASN A 714 13.14 6.50 10.47
C ASN A 714 14.04 5.26 10.36
N THR A 715 14.25 4.78 9.16
CA THR A 715 15.22 3.73 8.85
C THR A 715 16.08 4.15 7.68
N THR A 716 17.37 3.84 7.77
CA THR A 716 18.27 3.83 6.62
C THR A 716 18.86 2.45 6.53
N LEU A 717 18.66 1.77 5.40
CA LEU A 717 19.27 0.47 5.13
C LEU A 717 20.32 0.64 4.03
N SER A 718 21.56 0.30 4.35
CA SER A 718 22.70 0.37 3.42
C SER A 718 23.24 -1.01 3.12
N PHE A 719 23.79 -1.17 1.93
CA PHE A 719 24.46 -2.39 1.49
C PHE A 719 25.75 -2.03 0.77
N ASN A 720 26.86 -2.63 1.21
CA ASN A 720 28.18 -2.53 0.59
C ASN A 720 28.90 -3.90 0.61
N GLY A 721 28.16 -4.97 0.31
CA GLY A 721 28.58 -6.36 0.51
C GLY A 721 28.07 -6.96 1.82
N ALA A 722 27.65 -6.10 2.77
CA ALA A 722 26.98 -6.48 4.01
C ALA A 722 25.89 -5.46 4.34
N TRP A 723 24.90 -5.90 5.09
CA TRP A 723 23.82 -5.02 5.57
C TRP A 723 24.30 -4.14 6.72
N ARG A 724 23.90 -2.89 6.67
CA ARG A 724 24.00 -1.95 7.79
C ARG A 724 22.72 -1.16 7.86
N GLY A 725 22.23 -0.93 9.07
CA GLY A 725 21.03 -0.14 9.32
C GLY A 725 21.31 1.03 10.25
N LYS A 726 20.61 2.13 10.05
CA LYS A 726 20.49 3.20 11.03
C LYS A 726 19.03 3.35 11.38
N ILE A 727 18.71 3.38 12.66
CA ILE A 727 17.34 3.42 13.16
C ILE A 727 17.19 4.64 14.07
N LYS A 728 16.06 5.35 13.88
CA LYS A 728 15.51 6.26 14.88
C LYS A 728 14.20 5.67 15.36
N ALA A 729 14.11 5.46 16.67
CA ALA A 729 12.92 4.88 17.27
C ALA A 729 12.46 5.72 18.46
N ARG A 730 11.18 6.01 18.52
CA ARG A 730 10.56 6.73 19.64
C ARG A 730 10.19 5.74 20.72
N ARG A 731 10.70 5.92 21.92
CA ARG A 731 10.30 5.12 23.08
C ARG A 731 8.80 5.26 23.29
N ARG A 732 8.13 4.15 23.51
CA ARG A 732 6.75 4.12 23.92
C ARG A 732 6.70 4.03 25.43
N GLU A 733 6.08 5.01 26.07
CA GLU A 733 5.76 4.89 27.49
C GLU A 733 4.49 4.04 27.55
N ILE A 734 4.62 2.82 28.01
CA ILE A 734 3.47 2.01 28.44
C ILE A 734 3.01 2.73 29.72
N GLY A 735 1.83 3.34 29.69
CA GLY A 735 1.34 4.06 30.85
C GLY A 735 1.34 3.13 32.06
N GLU A 736 2.21 3.38 33.02
CA GLU A 736 1.93 3.01 34.38
C GLU A 736 0.76 3.90 34.78
N ASP A 737 -0.40 3.33 34.95
CA ASP A 737 -1.54 4.01 35.56
C ASP A 737 -1.08 4.42 36.97
N ASP A 738 -0.87 5.74 37.20
CA ASP A 738 -0.82 6.36 38.51
C ASP A 738 -2.17 6.29 39.23
#